data_aeda5d1455b9450254b63174716f5ec3
#
_entry.id   aeda5d1455b9450254b63174716f5ec3
#
_cell.length_a   1.000
_cell.length_b   1.000
_cell.length_c   1.000
_cell.angle_alpha   90.00
_cell.angle_beta   90.00
_cell.angle_gamma   90.00
#
_symmetry.space_group_name_H-M   'P 1'
#
loop_
_entity.id
_entity.type
_entity.pdbx_description
1 polymer ?
#
loop_
_entity_poly.entity_id
_entity_poly.type
_entity_poly.pdbx_seq_one_letter_code
_entity_poly.pdbx_strand_id
1 'polypeptide(L)'
;MYKKFEMELAGRTLRVDVGRVAKQANGAVLMHYGDTVVLSTATASDKPREGIDFFPLSVEYNEKLYAVGKIPGGFNKREGKASENAVLTCRVIDRPMRPLFPKDYRNDVTLENLVLSVEQDCSPELTAMLGSAIATAISDIPFDGPTASTQVGLVDGELVFNPTAEQKEKSDLALTVASTREKVIMIEAGANEVPEAKMLEAIFAAHEVNQKVIAFIDQIVAECGKPKHDYVSFAVPEELFEAIQKIVTPEEMEVAVFTDDKQTREENIRKITEKLEEAFADNEEWLAKLGEAVYQYQKKVVRKMILKDHKRPDGRAIEEIRPLAAEIDLIPRVHGSAMFTRGQTQICTITTLAPLSEAQKVDGLDESETSKRYMHHYNFPSYSVGETRPSRGPGRREIGHGALAERALVPVLPSEEEFPYAIRTVSETFESNGSTSQASVCASSMSLMAAGVPIKSAVAGISCGLVTGATDDDYLVLTDIQGLEDFFGDMDFKVAGTHKGITAIQMDIKIHGLTIPIIEEAIARTRKARVYILDEVMAKTIAEPRAQVGKYAPKIIQMNIDPAKIGEVVGQRGKTINAIIEKTGVKIDITDEGSVSICGVDADSMEQARKMIATIVTDFEAGMVLEGDVVSIKEFGAFIEFAPGKEGMVHISKIAKQRIDHVEDVLSIGDHVKVVCLGKDKMGRLSFSIKDVAE
;
A
#
# COMPACT_ATOMS: atom_id res chain seq x y z
N MET A 1 2.21 33.77 -25.47
CA MET A 1 1.55 33.28 -26.71
C MET A 1 1.22 31.81 -26.49
N TYR A 2 0.03 31.34 -26.93
CA TYR A 2 -0.32 29.91 -26.85
C TYR A 2 0.48 29.12 -27.87
N LYS A 3 1.07 27.99 -27.42
CA LYS A 3 1.78 27.04 -28.27
C LYS A 3 1.29 25.62 -27.97
N LYS A 4 1.31 24.77 -29.00
CA LYS A 4 0.89 23.36 -28.96
C LYS A 4 2.05 22.51 -29.46
N PHE A 5 2.39 21.46 -28.69
CA PHE A 5 3.40 20.46 -29.05
C PHE A 5 2.77 19.07 -29.01
N GLU A 6 3.19 18.20 -29.89
CA GLU A 6 2.67 16.83 -29.97
C GLU A 6 3.80 15.83 -30.28
N MET A 7 3.72 14.67 -29.66
CA MET A 7 4.51 13.48 -30.02
C MET A 7 3.65 12.23 -29.90
N GLU A 8 4.04 11.17 -30.57
CA GLU A 8 3.46 9.86 -30.35
C GLU A 8 4.21 9.13 -29.25
N LEU A 9 3.49 8.62 -28.25
CA LEU A 9 4.04 7.89 -27.11
C LEU A 9 3.24 6.60 -26.91
N ALA A 10 3.89 5.44 -27.10
CA ALA A 10 3.28 4.13 -27.00
C ALA A 10 1.97 3.99 -27.82
N GLY A 11 1.97 4.47 -29.08
CA GLY A 11 0.84 4.39 -30.01
C GLY A 11 -0.31 5.36 -29.72
N ARG A 12 -0.12 6.35 -28.83
CA ARG A 12 -1.13 7.36 -28.49
C ARG A 12 -0.51 8.75 -28.49
N THR A 13 -1.32 9.76 -28.85
CA THR A 13 -0.83 11.14 -28.92
C THR A 13 -0.66 11.73 -27.52
N LEU A 14 0.56 12.17 -27.23
CA LEU A 14 0.88 13.05 -26.11
C LEU A 14 0.92 14.48 -26.62
N ARG A 15 0.05 15.36 -26.09
CA ARG A 15 -0.03 16.78 -26.46
C ARG A 15 0.20 17.66 -25.24
N VAL A 16 0.95 18.72 -25.44
CA VAL A 16 1.26 19.74 -24.44
C VAL A 16 0.82 21.10 -24.92
N ASP A 17 -0.12 21.73 -24.22
CA ASP A 17 -0.57 23.09 -24.46
C ASP A 17 0.12 24.04 -23.46
N VAL A 18 0.92 25.00 -23.95
CA VAL A 18 1.64 25.98 -23.13
C VAL A 18 1.04 27.37 -23.33
N GLY A 19 0.88 28.15 -22.27
CA GLY A 19 0.39 29.52 -22.32
C GLY A 19 -1.12 29.67 -22.54
N ARG A 20 -1.89 28.58 -22.43
CA ARG A 20 -3.35 28.54 -22.59
C ARG A 20 -4.09 28.88 -21.31
N VAL A 21 -3.67 28.25 -20.17
CA VAL A 21 -4.34 28.33 -18.87
C VAL A 21 -3.33 28.60 -17.77
N ALA A 22 -3.79 28.92 -16.55
CA ALA A 22 -2.99 29.09 -15.33
C ALA A 22 -1.77 30.03 -15.47
N LYS A 23 -1.94 31.16 -16.14
CA LYS A 23 -0.86 32.10 -16.52
C LYS A 23 -0.20 32.83 -15.35
N GLN A 24 -0.76 32.72 -14.13
CA GLN A 24 -0.17 33.30 -12.92
C GLN A 24 0.87 32.37 -12.27
N ALA A 25 0.89 31.08 -12.60
CA ALA A 25 1.94 30.17 -12.14
C ALA A 25 3.28 30.48 -12.83
N ASN A 26 4.39 30.16 -12.17
CA ASN A 26 5.72 30.31 -12.77
C ASN A 26 5.86 29.44 -14.04
N GLY A 27 5.30 28.22 -14.02
CA GLY A 27 5.15 27.36 -15.19
C GLY A 27 3.80 26.65 -15.16
N ALA A 28 3.17 26.47 -16.30
CA ALA A 28 1.89 25.76 -16.42
C ALA A 28 1.75 25.09 -17.79
N VAL A 29 1.25 23.87 -17.81
CA VAL A 29 0.92 23.11 -19.01
C VAL A 29 -0.41 22.39 -18.85
N LEU A 30 -1.19 22.37 -19.93
CA LEU A 30 -2.35 21.50 -20.03
C LEU A 30 -1.93 20.28 -20.86
N MET A 31 -1.81 19.16 -20.17
CA MET A 31 -1.38 17.88 -20.75
C MET A 31 -2.57 17.12 -21.28
N HIS A 32 -2.38 16.48 -22.44
CA HIS A 32 -3.32 15.55 -23.02
C HIS A 32 -2.57 14.26 -23.39
N TYR A 33 -3.01 13.13 -22.89
CA TYR A 33 -2.54 11.82 -23.33
C TYR A 33 -3.77 10.99 -23.71
N GLY A 34 -4.01 10.84 -25.02
CA GLY A 34 -5.34 10.47 -25.49
C GLY A 34 -6.38 11.48 -24.99
N ASP A 35 -7.49 11.00 -24.46
CA ASP A 35 -8.54 11.82 -23.84
C ASP A 35 -8.31 12.08 -22.32
N THR A 36 -7.21 11.59 -21.74
CA THR A 36 -6.79 11.98 -20.40
C THR A 36 -6.22 13.39 -20.43
N VAL A 37 -6.75 14.27 -19.56
CA VAL A 37 -6.34 15.68 -19.48
C VAL A 37 -5.96 16.02 -18.04
N VAL A 38 -4.73 16.53 -17.87
CA VAL A 38 -4.20 17.00 -16.58
C VAL A 38 -3.65 18.41 -16.71
N LEU A 39 -4.07 19.32 -15.84
CA LEU A 39 -3.44 20.61 -15.68
C LEU A 39 -2.31 20.47 -14.65
N SER A 40 -1.08 20.72 -15.08
CA SER A 40 0.10 20.72 -14.20
C SER A 40 0.70 22.12 -14.09
N THR A 41 0.94 22.55 -12.85
CA THR A 41 1.50 23.88 -12.55
C THR A 41 2.70 23.77 -11.62
N ALA A 42 3.65 24.70 -11.77
CA ALA A 42 4.76 24.90 -10.87
C ALA A 42 4.76 26.35 -10.40
N THR A 43 4.76 26.55 -9.08
CA THR A 43 4.73 27.87 -8.47
C THR A 43 5.75 27.95 -7.35
N ALA A 44 6.53 29.02 -7.30
CA ALA A 44 7.49 29.26 -6.22
C ALA A 44 7.18 30.58 -5.50
N SER A 45 7.51 30.66 -4.21
CA SER A 45 7.47 31.91 -3.45
C SER A 45 8.64 32.82 -3.88
N ASP A 46 8.43 34.14 -3.76
CA ASP A 46 9.48 35.13 -4.07
C ASP A 46 10.65 35.07 -3.09
N LYS A 47 10.40 34.63 -1.85
CA LYS A 47 11.38 34.55 -0.75
C LYS A 47 11.14 33.31 0.08
N PRO A 48 12.20 32.75 0.70
CA PRO A 48 12.05 31.68 1.68
C PRO A 48 11.30 32.18 2.93
N ARG A 49 10.63 31.27 3.63
CA ARG A 49 10.02 31.55 4.95
C ARG A 49 11.12 31.75 5.98
N GLU A 50 10.87 32.63 6.97
CA GLU A 50 11.79 32.83 8.07
C GLU A 50 11.97 31.54 8.90
N GLY A 51 13.22 31.24 9.24
CA GLY A 51 13.58 30.05 10.04
C GLY A 51 13.48 28.71 9.32
N ILE A 52 13.33 28.68 7.98
CA ILE A 52 13.30 27.43 7.22
C ILE A 52 14.72 26.85 7.06
N ASP A 53 14.90 25.57 7.40
CA ASP A 53 16.18 24.83 7.34
C ASP A 53 16.20 23.74 6.26
N PHE A 54 15.07 23.49 5.59
CA PHE A 54 14.91 22.48 4.53
C PHE A 54 14.30 23.07 3.26
N PHE A 55 14.37 22.34 2.14
CA PHE A 55 13.70 22.71 0.90
C PHE A 55 12.22 22.31 0.95
N PRO A 56 11.28 23.28 0.99
CA PRO A 56 9.85 23.03 1.13
C PRO A 56 9.18 22.78 -0.24
N LEU A 57 9.36 21.60 -0.81
CA LEU A 57 8.66 21.14 -1.99
C LEU A 57 7.34 20.47 -1.59
N SER A 58 6.23 20.98 -2.08
CA SER A 58 4.91 20.37 -1.97
C SER A 58 4.45 19.87 -3.35
N VAL A 59 4.05 18.61 -3.42
CA VAL A 59 3.43 18.04 -4.62
C VAL A 59 1.99 17.68 -4.29
N GLU A 60 1.06 18.16 -5.11
CA GLU A 60 -0.37 17.87 -4.99
C GLU A 60 -0.88 17.20 -6.27
N TYR A 61 -1.70 16.17 -6.08
CA TYR A 61 -2.38 15.46 -7.15
C TYR A 61 -3.87 15.40 -6.80
N ASN A 62 -4.67 16.13 -7.55
CA ASN A 62 -6.08 16.33 -7.26
C ASN A 62 -6.94 15.47 -8.16
N GLU A 63 -7.41 14.36 -7.62
CA GLU A 63 -8.40 13.49 -8.25
C GLU A 63 -9.78 14.15 -8.17
N LYS A 64 -10.44 14.27 -9.30
CA LYS A 64 -11.80 14.78 -9.41
C LYS A 64 -12.69 13.75 -10.07
N LEU A 65 -13.73 13.29 -9.37
CA LEU A 65 -14.62 12.24 -9.86
C LEU A 65 -15.40 12.65 -11.13
N TYR A 66 -15.56 13.94 -11.37
CA TYR A 66 -16.10 14.41 -12.66
C TYR A 66 -15.23 14.00 -13.86
N ALA A 67 -13.93 13.73 -13.65
CA ALA A 67 -13.02 13.30 -14.72
C ALA A 67 -13.42 11.93 -15.33
N VAL A 68 -14.18 11.13 -14.58
CA VAL A 68 -14.79 9.87 -15.00
C VAL A 68 -16.34 9.93 -14.95
N GLY A 69 -16.93 11.13 -14.98
CA GLY A 69 -18.37 11.34 -15.01
C GLY A 69 -19.12 10.94 -13.72
N LYS A 70 -18.44 10.82 -12.59
CA LYS A 70 -19.03 10.40 -11.30
C LYS A 70 -19.25 11.59 -10.35
N ILE A 71 -20.26 11.47 -9.48
CA ILE A 71 -20.47 12.32 -8.33
C ILE A 71 -19.91 11.60 -7.10
N PRO A 72 -19.11 12.27 -6.21
CA PRO A 72 -18.57 11.67 -5.01
C PRO A 72 -19.62 10.95 -4.16
N GLY A 73 -19.32 9.71 -3.73
CA GLY A 73 -20.25 8.85 -2.98
C GLY A 73 -20.57 9.34 -1.58
N GLY A 74 -19.68 10.14 -0.96
CA GLY A 74 -19.84 10.65 0.40
C GLY A 74 -21.06 11.56 0.59
N PHE A 75 -21.45 11.80 1.85
CA PHE A 75 -22.65 12.56 2.21
C PHE A 75 -22.68 13.98 1.59
N ASN A 76 -21.55 14.69 1.62
CA ASN A 76 -21.44 16.06 1.11
C ASN A 76 -21.33 16.13 -0.43
N LYS A 77 -21.28 15.00 -1.13
CA LYS A 77 -21.14 14.94 -2.60
C LYS A 77 -19.96 15.79 -3.12
N ARG A 78 -18.88 15.85 -2.37
CA ARG A 78 -17.66 16.59 -2.67
C ARG A 78 -16.45 15.74 -2.26
N GLU A 79 -15.36 15.82 -3.03
CA GLU A 79 -14.08 15.20 -2.68
C GLU A 79 -13.59 15.76 -1.33
N GLY A 80 -13.12 14.85 -0.48
CA GLY A 80 -12.61 15.15 0.86
C GLY A 80 -11.08 15.21 0.90
N LYS A 81 -10.49 14.40 1.79
CA LYS A 81 -9.03 14.23 1.85
C LYS A 81 -8.54 13.49 0.60
N ALA A 82 -7.26 13.71 0.26
CA ALA A 82 -6.59 12.96 -0.81
C ALA A 82 -6.74 11.45 -0.59
N SER A 83 -7.03 10.72 -1.65
CA SER A 83 -7.09 9.26 -1.65
C SER A 83 -5.69 8.67 -1.40
N GLU A 84 -5.61 7.39 -1.08
CA GLU A 84 -4.34 6.68 -0.99
C GLU A 84 -3.56 6.79 -2.32
N ASN A 85 -4.23 6.56 -3.46
CA ASN A 85 -3.64 6.71 -4.79
C ASN A 85 -3.11 8.12 -5.04
N ALA A 86 -3.87 9.16 -4.67
CA ALA A 86 -3.41 10.53 -4.81
C ALA A 86 -2.14 10.82 -4.00
N VAL A 87 -2.06 10.32 -2.76
CA VAL A 87 -0.87 10.46 -1.91
C VAL A 87 0.33 9.72 -2.53
N LEU A 88 0.13 8.51 -3.04
CA LEU A 88 1.18 7.72 -3.70
C LEU A 88 1.66 8.40 -4.98
N THR A 89 0.75 8.94 -5.79
CA THR A 89 1.08 9.70 -7.00
C THR A 89 1.90 10.95 -6.68
N CYS A 90 1.53 11.71 -5.62
CA CYS A 90 2.35 12.83 -5.14
C CYS A 90 3.79 12.39 -4.85
N ARG A 91 3.98 11.23 -4.22
CA ARG A 91 5.31 10.70 -3.89
C ARG A 91 6.10 10.26 -5.13
N VAL A 92 5.41 9.65 -6.11
CA VAL A 92 6.05 9.24 -7.38
C VAL A 92 6.49 10.45 -8.20
N ILE A 93 5.78 11.58 -8.11
CA ILE A 93 6.17 12.85 -8.73
C ILE A 93 7.32 13.52 -7.96
N ASP A 94 7.24 13.59 -6.62
CA ASP A 94 8.24 14.26 -5.77
C ASP A 94 9.64 13.63 -5.90
N ARG A 95 9.74 12.30 -5.85
CA ARG A 95 11.02 11.58 -5.79
C ARG A 95 11.98 11.87 -6.96
N PRO A 96 11.57 11.85 -8.24
CA PRO A 96 12.47 12.19 -9.34
C PRO A 96 12.74 13.69 -9.48
N MET A 97 11.87 14.54 -8.93
CA MET A 97 11.97 15.98 -9.09
C MET A 97 12.86 16.61 -8.02
N ARG A 98 12.68 16.21 -6.75
CA ARG A 98 13.37 16.81 -5.60
C ARG A 98 14.90 16.85 -5.69
N PRO A 99 15.62 15.81 -6.15
CA PRO A 99 17.08 15.84 -6.26
C PRO A 99 17.64 16.84 -7.27
N LEU A 100 16.79 17.34 -8.17
CA LEU A 100 17.19 18.25 -9.27
C LEU A 100 17.04 19.74 -8.92
N PHE A 101 16.50 20.06 -7.75
CA PHE A 101 16.56 21.44 -7.22
C PHE A 101 17.92 21.69 -6.54
N PRO A 102 18.41 22.94 -6.54
CA PRO A 102 19.66 23.27 -5.83
C PRO A 102 19.56 22.94 -4.34
N LYS A 103 20.60 22.36 -3.77
CA LYS A 103 20.62 21.90 -2.36
C LYS A 103 20.47 23.01 -1.34
N ASP A 104 20.84 24.21 -1.73
CA ASP A 104 20.79 25.44 -0.93
C ASP A 104 19.58 26.34 -1.22
N TYR A 105 18.66 25.88 -2.07
CA TYR A 105 17.41 26.58 -2.37
C TYR A 105 16.37 26.35 -1.27
N ARG A 106 15.70 27.42 -0.80
CA ARG A 106 14.77 27.36 0.34
C ARG A 106 13.41 28.05 0.09
N ASN A 107 13.18 28.60 -1.11
CA ASN A 107 11.84 29.11 -1.45
C ASN A 107 10.84 27.96 -1.46
N ASP A 108 9.59 28.23 -1.05
CA ASP A 108 8.50 27.28 -1.19
C ASP A 108 8.24 26.99 -2.67
N VAL A 109 8.12 25.71 -3.03
CA VAL A 109 7.70 25.29 -4.37
C VAL A 109 6.50 24.37 -4.25
N THR A 110 5.47 24.67 -5.03
CA THR A 110 4.29 23.80 -5.15
C THR A 110 4.13 23.34 -6.59
N LEU A 111 4.10 22.02 -6.77
CA LEU A 111 3.72 21.35 -8.01
C LEU A 111 2.29 20.85 -7.84
N GLU A 112 1.36 21.40 -8.58
CA GLU A 112 -0.05 21.03 -8.48
C GLU A 112 -0.54 20.42 -9.78
N ASN A 113 -1.16 19.24 -9.67
CA ASN A 113 -1.70 18.48 -10.78
C ASN A 113 -3.21 18.28 -10.58
N LEU A 114 -4.02 18.80 -11.49
CA LEU A 114 -5.46 18.68 -11.46
C LEU A 114 -5.92 17.77 -12.59
N VAL A 115 -6.51 16.63 -12.25
CA VAL A 115 -7.06 15.68 -13.21
C VAL A 115 -8.43 16.16 -13.67
N LEU A 116 -8.55 16.43 -14.98
CA LEU A 116 -9.75 17.03 -15.58
C LEU A 116 -10.57 16.02 -16.40
N SER A 117 -9.91 15.03 -16.98
CA SER A 117 -10.53 13.95 -17.76
C SER A 117 -9.65 12.70 -17.69
N VAL A 118 -10.24 11.51 -17.70
CA VAL A 118 -9.52 10.23 -17.69
C VAL A 118 -10.07 9.30 -18.76
N GLU A 119 -9.15 8.84 -19.62
CA GLU A 119 -9.31 7.68 -20.48
C GLU A 119 -8.54 6.51 -19.82
N GLN A 120 -9.19 5.38 -19.57
CA GLN A 120 -8.61 4.28 -18.79
C GLN A 120 -7.32 3.70 -19.39
N ASP A 121 -7.15 3.80 -20.71
CA ASP A 121 -5.93 3.37 -21.40
C ASP A 121 -4.76 4.36 -21.29
N CYS A 122 -4.99 5.56 -20.77
CA CYS A 122 -4.01 6.64 -20.66
C CYS A 122 -3.86 7.10 -19.21
N SER A 123 -2.81 6.64 -18.52
CA SER A 123 -2.59 6.91 -17.09
C SER A 123 -2.56 8.40 -16.77
N PRO A 124 -3.47 8.90 -15.91
CA PRO A 124 -3.42 10.27 -15.42
C PRO A 124 -2.21 10.54 -14.52
N GLU A 125 -1.71 9.53 -13.78
CA GLU A 125 -0.52 9.63 -12.94
C GLU A 125 0.72 9.89 -13.79
N LEU A 126 0.93 9.10 -14.86
CA LEU A 126 2.02 9.31 -15.81
C LEU A 126 1.92 10.69 -16.46
N THR A 127 0.72 11.09 -16.87
CA THR A 127 0.45 12.39 -17.46
C THR A 127 0.81 13.53 -16.49
N ALA A 128 0.50 13.38 -15.21
CA ALA A 128 0.87 14.33 -14.15
C ALA A 128 2.38 14.37 -13.90
N MET A 129 3.08 13.22 -13.94
CA MET A 129 4.55 13.17 -13.81
C MET A 129 5.22 13.97 -14.92
N LEU A 130 4.82 13.73 -16.17
CA LEU A 130 5.34 14.46 -17.34
C LEU A 130 4.96 15.95 -17.29
N GLY A 131 3.72 16.24 -16.92
CA GLY A 131 3.24 17.61 -16.79
C GLY A 131 4.00 18.41 -15.72
N SER A 132 4.26 17.83 -14.56
CA SER A 132 5.06 18.45 -13.48
C SER A 132 6.49 18.73 -13.94
N ALA A 133 7.11 17.76 -14.63
CA ALA A 133 8.47 17.91 -15.17
C ALA A 133 8.54 19.05 -16.20
N ILE A 134 7.59 19.11 -17.13
CA ILE A 134 7.54 20.14 -18.18
C ILE A 134 7.24 21.51 -17.57
N ALA A 135 6.21 21.61 -16.69
CA ALA A 135 5.84 22.89 -16.05
C ALA A 135 6.99 23.49 -15.27
N THR A 136 7.76 22.65 -14.54
CA THR A 136 8.94 23.11 -13.79
C THR A 136 10.09 23.49 -14.72
N ALA A 137 10.35 22.70 -15.77
CA ALA A 137 11.43 22.96 -16.72
C ALA A 137 11.26 24.26 -17.48
N ILE A 138 10.03 24.61 -17.92
CA ILE A 138 9.73 25.87 -18.65
C ILE A 138 9.61 27.07 -17.72
N SER A 139 9.46 26.87 -16.40
CA SER A 139 9.35 27.95 -15.40
C SER A 139 10.69 28.66 -15.18
N ASP A 140 10.65 29.76 -14.46
CA ASP A 140 11.84 30.46 -13.96
C ASP A 140 12.38 29.89 -12.65
N ILE A 141 11.78 28.80 -12.13
CA ILE A 141 12.25 28.15 -10.90
C ILE A 141 13.58 27.42 -11.17
N PRO A 142 14.62 27.57 -10.31
CA PRO A 142 15.87 26.84 -10.43
C PRO A 142 15.64 25.33 -10.38
N PHE A 143 15.95 24.65 -11.48
CA PHE A 143 15.70 23.20 -11.64
C PHE A 143 16.61 22.62 -12.72
N ASP A 144 17.34 21.56 -12.38
CA ASP A 144 18.32 20.89 -13.25
C ASP A 144 17.70 19.64 -13.94
N GLY A 145 16.52 19.83 -14.50
CA GLY A 145 15.81 18.84 -15.29
C GLY A 145 15.96 19.10 -16.78
N PRO A 146 15.10 18.50 -17.62
CA PRO A 146 13.87 17.80 -17.24
C PRO A 146 14.06 16.35 -16.80
N THR A 147 12.98 15.77 -16.26
CA THR A 147 12.80 14.32 -16.15
C THR A 147 11.74 13.84 -17.11
N ALA A 148 11.83 12.58 -17.52
CA ALA A 148 10.72 11.88 -18.17
C ALA A 148 10.44 10.57 -17.45
N SER A 149 9.23 10.06 -17.62
CA SER A 149 8.76 8.85 -16.97
C SER A 149 8.02 7.96 -17.94
N THR A 150 8.16 6.64 -17.76
CA THR A 150 7.49 5.61 -18.54
C THR A 150 6.98 4.52 -17.60
N GLN A 151 5.77 4.03 -17.83
CA GLN A 151 5.23 2.83 -17.22
C GLN A 151 5.53 1.62 -18.10
N VAL A 152 5.86 0.48 -17.48
CA VAL A 152 6.15 -0.78 -18.17
C VAL A 152 5.35 -1.90 -17.56
N GLY A 153 4.67 -2.66 -18.41
CA GLY A 153 4.04 -3.93 -18.10
C GLY A 153 4.81 -5.11 -18.70
N LEU A 154 4.51 -6.30 -18.23
CA LEU A 154 5.00 -7.58 -18.75
C LEU A 154 3.79 -8.46 -19.05
N VAL A 155 3.42 -8.58 -20.33
CA VAL A 155 2.27 -9.34 -20.79
C VAL A 155 2.75 -10.49 -21.66
N ASP A 156 2.42 -11.73 -21.30
CA ASP A 156 2.86 -12.94 -22.01
C ASP A 156 4.39 -13.02 -22.22
N GLY A 157 5.16 -12.48 -21.28
CA GLY A 157 6.63 -12.44 -21.32
C GLY A 157 7.24 -11.29 -22.14
N GLU A 158 6.40 -10.46 -22.78
CA GLU A 158 6.83 -9.32 -23.57
C GLU A 158 6.63 -7.99 -22.84
N LEU A 159 7.58 -7.07 -22.98
CA LEU A 159 7.49 -5.74 -22.40
C LEU A 159 6.51 -4.88 -23.18
N VAL A 160 5.59 -4.22 -22.49
CA VAL A 160 4.66 -3.24 -23.04
C VAL A 160 4.86 -1.90 -22.33
N PHE A 161 4.92 -0.80 -23.11
CA PHE A 161 5.12 0.55 -22.59
C PHE A 161 3.80 1.28 -22.45
N ASN A 162 3.61 1.94 -21.31
CA ASN A 162 2.38 2.64 -20.95
C ASN A 162 1.15 1.75 -21.21
N PRO A 163 1.04 0.60 -20.53
CA PRO A 163 0.05 -0.42 -20.84
C PRO A 163 -1.39 0.13 -20.75
N THR A 164 -2.27 -0.37 -21.64
CA THR A 164 -3.71 -0.11 -21.60
C THR A 164 -4.34 -0.78 -20.38
N ALA A 165 -5.60 -0.47 -20.07
CA ALA A 165 -6.34 -1.10 -18.97
C ALA A 165 -6.33 -2.63 -19.09
N GLU A 166 -6.64 -3.17 -20.26
CA GLU A 166 -6.62 -4.63 -20.52
C GLU A 166 -5.22 -5.24 -20.34
N GLN A 167 -4.18 -4.53 -20.77
CA GLN A 167 -2.79 -4.99 -20.60
C GLN A 167 -2.35 -4.96 -19.13
N LYS A 168 -2.79 -3.96 -18.34
CA LYS A 168 -2.52 -3.89 -16.90
C LYS A 168 -3.10 -5.08 -16.14
N GLU A 169 -4.33 -5.50 -16.45
CA GLU A 169 -4.97 -6.65 -15.83
C GLU A 169 -4.23 -7.98 -16.07
N LYS A 170 -3.60 -8.12 -17.25
CA LYS A 170 -2.85 -9.33 -17.64
C LYS A 170 -1.37 -9.27 -17.29
N SER A 171 -0.89 -8.13 -16.81
CA SER A 171 0.54 -7.87 -16.64
C SER A 171 1.09 -8.48 -15.34
N ASP A 172 2.22 -9.15 -15.44
CA ASP A 172 3.01 -9.59 -14.30
C ASP A 172 3.90 -8.49 -13.70
N LEU A 173 3.88 -7.28 -14.28
CA LEU A 173 4.73 -6.17 -13.89
C LEU A 173 3.97 -4.84 -13.96
N ALA A 174 4.03 -4.08 -12.88
CA ALA A 174 3.64 -2.68 -12.86
C ALA A 174 4.87 -1.85 -12.45
N LEU A 175 5.67 -1.42 -13.43
CA LEU A 175 6.92 -0.70 -13.24
C LEU A 175 6.78 0.73 -13.70
N THR A 176 7.24 1.69 -12.91
CA THR A 176 7.42 3.09 -13.31
C THR A 176 8.88 3.47 -13.17
N VAL A 177 9.47 3.98 -14.24
CA VAL A 177 10.85 4.46 -14.28
C VAL A 177 10.87 5.93 -14.69
N ALA A 178 11.54 6.76 -13.89
CA ALA A 178 11.88 8.13 -14.27
C ALA A 178 13.37 8.24 -14.56
N SER A 179 13.71 9.08 -15.54
CA SER A 179 15.08 9.29 -15.99
C SER A 179 15.39 10.77 -16.18
N THR A 180 16.67 11.12 -16.00
CA THR A 180 17.30 12.32 -16.55
C THR A 180 17.86 12.03 -17.94
N ARG A 181 18.59 12.97 -18.55
CA ARG A 181 19.21 12.76 -19.87
C ARG A 181 20.16 11.57 -19.92
N GLU A 182 20.81 11.23 -18.80
CA GLU A 182 21.87 10.23 -18.78
C GLU A 182 21.60 9.05 -17.86
N LYS A 183 20.77 9.24 -16.81
CA LYS A 183 20.67 8.32 -15.69
C LYS A 183 19.23 8.03 -15.29
N VAL A 184 19.04 6.90 -14.64
CA VAL A 184 17.75 6.55 -13.99
C VAL A 184 17.66 7.26 -12.66
N ILE A 185 16.59 7.99 -12.40
CA ILE A 185 16.43 8.81 -11.19
C ILE A 185 15.35 8.28 -10.23
N MET A 186 14.43 7.45 -10.69
CA MET A 186 13.42 6.81 -9.86
C MET A 186 12.97 5.48 -10.44
N ILE A 187 12.80 4.49 -9.58
CA ILE A 187 12.21 3.19 -9.90
C ILE A 187 11.16 2.88 -8.86
N GLU A 188 9.98 2.48 -9.30
CA GLU A 188 8.93 1.92 -8.45
C GLU A 188 8.25 0.76 -9.17
N ALA A 189 8.16 -0.41 -8.54
CA ALA A 189 7.58 -1.60 -9.14
C ALA A 189 6.74 -2.40 -8.16
N GLY A 190 5.67 -3.00 -8.69
CA GLY A 190 5.01 -4.17 -8.17
C GLY A 190 5.12 -5.28 -9.23
N ALA A 191 5.35 -6.54 -8.82
CA ALA A 191 5.61 -7.61 -9.75
C ALA A 191 5.16 -8.98 -9.24
N ASN A 192 4.74 -9.85 -10.12
CA ASN A 192 4.37 -11.22 -9.83
C ASN A 192 5.61 -12.13 -9.88
N GLU A 193 6.51 -12.01 -8.87
CA GLU A 193 7.74 -12.80 -8.77
C GLU A 193 8.62 -12.71 -10.04
N VAL A 194 8.77 -11.50 -10.61
CA VAL A 194 9.55 -11.28 -11.83
C VAL A 194 11.04 -11.49 -11.56
N PRO A 195 11.75 -12.31 -12.38
CA PRO A 195 13.18 -12.54 -12.25
C PRO A 195 13.98 -11.23 -12.37
N GLU A 196 15.09 -11.13 -11.63
CA GLU A 196 15.96 -9.95 -11.59
C GLU A 196 16.44 -9.50 -12.98
N ALA A 197 16.82 -10.44 -13.84
CA ALA A 197 17.28 -10.14 -15.20
C ALA A 197 16.17 -9.48 -16.06
N LYS A 198 14.91 -9.95 -15.92
CA LYS A 198 13.78 -9.38 -16.66
C LYS A 198 13.40 -8.00 -16.10
N MET A 199 13.52 -7.81 -14.79
CA MET A 199 13.33 -6.51 -14.16
C MET A 199 14.37 -5.49 -14.66
N LEU A 200 15.64 -5.87 -14.74
CA LEU A 200 16.70 -5.02 -15.30
C LEU A 200 16.44 -4.66 -16.77
N GLU A 201 16.07 -5.65 -17.59
CA GLU A 201 15.67 -5.42 -18.99
C GLU A 201 14.55 -4.37 -19.08
N ALA A 202 13.51 -4.49 -18.23
CA ALA A 202 12.39 -3.56 -18.23
C ALA A 202 12.80 -2.13 -17.81
N ILE A 203 13.66 -2.00 -16.78
CA ILE A 203 14.19 -0.70 -16.32
C ILE A 203 14.98 -0.01 -17.43
N PHE A 204 15.86 -0.73 -18.10
CA PHE A 204 16.71 -0.15 -19.16
C PHE A 204 15.91 0.20 -20.40
N ALA A 205 14.96 -0.65 -20.79
CA ALA A 205 14.06 -0.35 -21.92
C ALA A 205 13.20 0.90 -21.64
N ALA A 206 12.72 1.07 -20.40
CA ALA A 206 12.02 2.29 -19.99
C ALA A 206 12.92 3.54 -20.07
N HIS A 207 14.18 3.42 -19.65
CA HIS A 207 15.15 4.51 -19.75
C HIS A 207 15.34 4.98 -21.19
N GLU A 208 15.42 4.05 -22.15
CA GLU A 208 15.51 4.37 -23.60
C GLU A 208 14.26 5.10 -24.12
N VAL A 209 13.06 4.69 -23.67
CA VAL A 209 11.83 5.41 -24.02
C VAL A 209 11.84 6.82 -23.42
N ASN A 210 12.30 6.96 -22.18
CA ASN A 210 12.40 8.26 -21.50
C ASN A 210 13.33 9.23 -22.24
N GLN A 211 14.41 8.76 -22.91
CA GLN A 211 15.29 9.63 -23.70
C GLN A 211 14.55 10.32 -24.86
N LYS A 212 13.61 9.61 -25.50
CA LYS A 212 12.78 10.19 -26.58
C LYS A 212 11.84 11.28 -26.04
N VAL A 213 11.27 11.03 -24.87
CA VAL A 213 10.39 12.00 -24.20
C VAL A 213 11.18 13.22 -23.72
N ILE A 214 12.39 13.03 -23.18
CA ILE A 214 13.28 14.13 -22.78
C ILE A 214 13.64 15.02 -23.98
N ALA A 215 13.97 14.43 -25.12
CA ALA A 215 14.25 15.18 -26.34
C ALA A 215 13.04 16.03 -26.79
N PHE A 216 11.83 15.52 -26.64
CA PHE A 216 10.60 16.27 -26.89
C PHE A 216 10.42 17.41 -25.87
N ILE A 217 10.67 17.16 -24.58
CA ILE A 217 10.59 18.21 -23.55
C ILE A 217 11.62 19.30 -23.81
N ASP A 218 12.85 18.95 -24.22
CA ASP A 218 13.91 19.92 -24.56
C ASP A 218 13.48 20.87 -25.69
N GLN A 219 12.72 20.40 -26.69
CA GLN A 219 12.13 21.27 -27.72
C GLN A 219 11.15 22.28 -27.12
N ILE A 220 10.29 21.82 -26.17
CA ILE A 220 9.33 22.69 -25.49
C ILE A 220 10.07 23.74 -24.66
N VAL A 221 11.11 23.33 -23.93
CA VAL A 221 11.93 24.24 -23.12
C VAL A 221 12.66 25.25 -23.96
N ALA A 222 13.23 24.87 -25.11
CA ALA A 222 13.90 25.76 -26.03
C ALA A 222 12.97 26.86 -26.56
N GLU A 223 11.67 26.56 -26.74
CA GLU A 223 10.69 27.52 -27.26
C GLU A 223 9.92 28.30 -26.19
N CYS A 224 9.73 27.75 -25.01
CA CYS A 224 8.84 28.28 -23.98
C CYS A 224 9.53 28.52 -22.62
N GLY A 225 10.78 28.05 -22.46
CA GLY A 225 11.52 28.17 -21.23
C GLY A 225 11.82 29.63 -20.83
N LYS A 226 11.76 29.91 -19.53
CA LYS A 226 12.12 31.19 -18.93
C LYS A 226 13.53 31.11 -18.35
N PRO A 227 14.28 32.23 -18.28
CA PRO A 227 15.50 32.31 -17.49
C PRO A 227 15.20 31.98 -16.02
N LYS A 228 16.10 31.23 -15.38
CA LYS A 228 15.93 30.86 -13.98
C LYS A 228 16.16 32.08 -13.07
N HIS A 229 15.30 32.26 -12.06
CA HIS A 229 15.41 33.39 -11.13
C HIS A 229 16.61 33.20 -10.17
N ASP A 230 17.18 34.33 -9.73
CA ASP A 230 18.16 34.34 -8.67
C ASP A 230 17.49 34.08 -7.31
N TYR A 231 18.21 33.46 -6.39
CA TYR A 231 17.71 33.14 -5.05
C TYR A 231 18.78 33.35 -3.97
N VAL A 232 18.35 33.46 -2.73
CA VAL A 232 19.24 33.55 -1.58
C VAL A 232 19.79 32.15 -1.29
N SER A 233 21.10 31.98 -1.40
CA SER A 233 21.78 30.72 -1.06
C SER A 233 21.79 30.50 0.45
N PHE A 234 21.39 29.29 0.87
CA PHE A 234 21.47 28.80 2.25
C PHE A 234 22.68 27.89 2.48
N ALA A 235 23.67 27.91 1.59
CA ALA A 235 24.91 27.18 1.75
C ALA A 235 25.63 27.59 3.03
N VAL A 236 26.30 26.63 3.65
CA VAL A 236 27.19 26.87 4.81
C VAL A 236 28.38 27.67 4.35
N PRO A 237 28.75 28.80 5.01
CA PRO A 237 29.95 29.54 4.69
C PRO A 237 31.21 28.67 4.82
N GLU A 238 32.11 28.76 3.84
CA GLU A 238 33.37 27.99 3.87
C GLU A 238 34.21 28.30 5.11
N GLU A 239 34.23 29.57 5.51
CA GLU A 239 34.94 30.03 6.71
C GLU A 239 34.43 29.36 7.99
N LEU A 240 33.10 29.18 8.14
CA LEU A 240 32.52 28.47 9.26
C LEU A 240 32.93 26.98 9.21
N PHE A 241 32.85 26.36 8.03
CA PHE A 241 33.24 24.97 7.87
C PHE A 241 34.70 24.69 8.20
N GLU A 242 35.61 25.58 7.78
CA GLU A 242 37.02 25.53 8.16
C GLU A 242 37.26 25.76 9.66
N ALA A 243 36.53 26.68 10.27
CA ALA A 243 36.62 26.97 11.69
C ALA A 243 36.22 25.76 12.54
N ILE A 244 35.15 25.08 12.16
CA ILE A 244 34.69 23.82 12.81
C ILE A 244 35.80 22.77 12.75
N GLN A 245 36.44 22.56 11.59
CA GLN A 245 37.47 21.55 11.40
C GLN A 245 38.77 21.83 12.20
N LYS A 246 39.00 23.08 12.59
CA LYS A 246 40.14 23.46 13.47
C LYS A 246 39.84 23.13 14.95
N ILE A 247 38.58 23.11 15.36
CA ILE A 247 38.16 22.84 16.75
C ILE A 247 37.86 21.37 16.97
N VAL A 248 37.22 20.72 15.97
CA VAL A 248 36.85 19.29 15.97
C VAL A 248 37.57 18.62 14.81
N THR A 249 38.59 17.79 15.11
CA THR A 249 39.32 17.10 14.04
C THR A 249 38.47 16.01 13.36
N PRO A 250 38.84 15.59 12.13
CA PRO A 250 38.16 14.46 11.48
C PRO A 250 38.19 13.18 12.33
N GLU A 251 39.26 12.94 13.07
CA GLU A 251 39.44 11.80 13.97
C GLU A 251 38.48 11.87 15.17
N GLU A 252 38.29 13.06 15.78
CA GLU A 252 37.30 13.26 16.84
C GLU A 252 35.87 13.01 16.32
N MET A 253 35.55 13.51 15.13
CA MET A 253 34.24 13.29 14.51
C MET A 253 34.03 11.80 14.15
N GLU A 254 35.07 11.12 13.64
CA GLU A 254 35.03 9.69 13.36
C GLU A 254 34.74 8.88 14.62
N VAL A 255 35.43 9.15 15.71
CA VAL A 255 35.18 8.49 17.02
C VAL A 255 33.76 8.73 17.50
N ALA A 256 33.22 9.94 17.33
CA ALA A 256 31.88 10.28 17.76
C ALA A 256 30.79 9.53 16.99
N VAL A 257 30.97 9.29 15.68
CA VAL A 257 30.00 8.59 14.84
C VAL A 257 30.17 7.08 14.80
N PHE A 258 31.34 6.56 15.20
CA PHE A 258 31.67 5.13 15.14
C PHE A 258 31.07 4.37 16.34
N THR A 259 29.86 4.00 16.26
CA THR A 259 29.12 3.16 17.23
C THR A 259 27.90 2.53 16.58
N ASP A 260 27.52 1.33 17.00
CA ASP A 260 26.31 0.63 16.62
C ASP A 260 25.03 1.15 17.34
N ASP A 261 25.24 1.85 18.47
CA ASP A 261 24.16 2.42 19.27
C ASP A 261 23.80 3.85 18.82
N LYS A 262 22.54 4.02 18.37
CA LYS A 262 22.03 5.31 17.88
C LYS A 262 22.04 6.38 18.97
N GLN A 263 21.63 6.06 20.19
CA GLN A 263 21.52 7.05 21.28
C GLN A 263 22.91 7.54 21.73
N THR A 264 23.86 6.62 21.85
CA THR A 264 25.25 6.95 22.14
C THR A 264 25.83 7.88 21.07
N ARG A 265 25.57 7.63 19.81
CA ARG A 265 26.01 8.50 18.71
C ARG A 265 25.40 9.89 18.80
N GLU A 266 24.10 10.01 19.00
CA GLU A 266 23.41 11.29 19.14
C GLU A 266 23.96 12.09 20.33
N GLU A 267 24.25 11.45 21.44
CA GLU A 267 24.86 12.07 22.61
C GLU A 267 26.31 12.58 22.32
N ASN A 268 27.12 11.81 21.60
CA ASN A 268 28.46 12.22 21.20
C ASN A 268 28.43 13.45 20.29
N ILE A 269 27.49 13.48 19.32
CA ILE A 269 27.32 14.62 18.42
C ILE A 269 26.80 15.84 19.16
N ARG A 270 25.90 15.66 20.12
CA ARG A 270 25.42 16.75 20.98
C ARG A 270 26.61 17.43 21.74
N LYS A 271 27.49 16.64 22.32
CA LYS A 271 28.71 17.16 23.01
C LYS A 271 29.63 17.96 22.07
N ILE A 272 29.79 17.50 20.83
CA ILE A 272 30.51 18.22 19.79
C ILE A 272 29.82 19.55 19.46
N THR A 273 28.51 19.53 19.30
CA THR A 273 27.72 20.73 18.98
C THR A 273 27.82 21.76 20.12
N GLU A 274 27.65 21.34 21.38
CA GLU A 274 27.78 22.20 22.57
C GLU A 274 29.20 22.86 22.62
N LYS A 275 30.29 22.07 22.37
CA LYS A 275 31.66 22.59 22.28
C LYS A 275 31.83 23.68 21.21
N LEU A 276 31.15 23.53 20.07
CA LEU A 276 31.19 24.51 18.98
C LEU A 276 30.31 25.73 19.26
N GLU A 277 29.15 25.57 19.92
CA GLU A 277 28.32 26.67 20.38
C GLU A 277 29.06 27.59 21.35
N GLU A 278 29.79 27.01 22.30
CA GLU A 278 30.63 27.75 23.23
C GLU A 278 31.75 28.51 22.49
N ALA A 279 32.41 27.86 21.51
CA ALA A 279 33.49 28.45 20.75
C ALA A 279 33.05 29.60 19.83
N PHE A 280 31.81 29.58 19.36
CA PHE A 280 31.27 30.59 18.45
C PHE A 280 30.22 31.50 19.11
N ALA A 281 30.15 31.54 20.45
CA ALA A 281 29.13 32.26 21.21
C ALA A 281 28.97 33.75 20.82
N ASP A 282 30.05 34.37 20.36
CA ASP A 282 30.07 35.80 19.94
C ASP A 282 29.66 36.01 18.47
N ASN A 283 29.32 34.94 17.70
CA ASN A 283 28.96 35.03 16.28
C ASN A 283 27.59 34.44 15.98
N GLU A 284 26.56 35.30 16.10
CA GLU A 284 25.15 34.89 15.88
C GLU A 284 24.88 34.35 14.47
N GLU A 285 25.58 34.84 13.43
CA GLU A 285 25.42 34.35 12.06
C GLU A 285 25.91 32.91 11.92
N TRP A 286 27.05 32.60 12.56
CA TRP A 286 27.60 31.25 12.57
C TRP A 286 26.74 30.28 13.41
N LEU A 287 26.23 30.75 14.55
CA LEU A 287 25.33 29.94 15.40
C LEU A 287 24.07 29.56 14.67
N ALA A 288 23.49 30.46 13.88
CA ALA A 288 22.28 30.19 13.09
C ALA A 288 22.48 29.09 12.03
N LYS A 289 23.70 28.87 11.57
CA LYS A 289 24.07 27.86 10.56
C LYS A 289 24.82 26.64 11.12
N LEU A 290 25.09 26.65 12.42
CA LEU A 290 25.95 25.64 13.05
C LEU A 290 25.38 24.20 12.92
N GLY A 291 24.11 24.02 13.12
CA GLY A 291 23.47 22.71 12.99
C GLY A 291 23.66 22.09 11.60
N GLU A 292 23.45 22.87 10.55
CA GLU A 292 23.67 22.43 9.15
C GLU A 292 25.17 22.18 8.88
N ALA A 293 26.03 23.02 9.41
CA ALA A 293 27.50 22.87 9.24
C ALA A 293 28.03 21.60 9.92
N VAL A 294 27.57 21.29 11.12
CA VAL A 294 27.90 20.05 11.84
C VAL A 294 27.33 18.83 11.07
N TYR A 295 26.09 18.90 10.57
CA TYR A 295 25.52 17.85 9.75
C TYR A 295 26.35 17.56 8.49
N GLN A 296 26.77 18.61 7.77
CA GLN A 296 27.62 18.46 6.58
C GLN A 296 28.99 17.90 6.91
N TYR A 297 29.53 18.27 8.06
CA TYR A 297 30.85 17.76 8.52
C TYR A 297 30.75 16.26 8.89
N GLN A 298 29.72 15.86 9.63
CA GLN A 298 29.43 14.44 9.87
C GLN A 298 29.35 13.67 8.56
N LYS A 299 28.55 14.20 7.62
CA LYS A 299 28.35 13.59 6.29
C LYS A 299 29.70 13.40 5.57
N LYS A 300 30.56 14.42 5.57
CA LYS A 300 31.88 14.34 4.94
C LYS A 300 32.74 13.24 5.55
N VAL A 301 32.79 13.15 6.89
CA VAL A 301 33.56 12.15 7.61
C VAL A 301 33.04 10.75 7.38
N VAL A 302 31.73 10.53 7.55
CA VAL A 302 31.11 9.21 7.35
C VAL A 302 31.27 8.72 5.92
N ARG A 303 31.05 9.59 4.92
CA ARG A 303 31.24 9.22 3.50
C ARG A 303 32.69 8.83 3.21
N LYS A 304 33.69 9.53 3.79
CA LYS A 304 35.11 9.15 3.69
C LYS A 304 35.37 7.78 4.32
N MET A 305 34.84 7.55 5.54
CA MET A 305 35.00 6.25 6.23
C MET A 305 34.48 5.10 5.35
N ILE A 306 33.28 5.26 4.76
CA ILE A 306 32.67 4.22 3.95
C ILE A 306 33.43 4.04 2.62
N LEU A 307 33.64 5.13 1.87
CA LEU A 307 34.10 5.06 0.48
C LEU A 307 35.63 4.79 0.37
N LYS A 308 36.42 5.37 1.28
CA LYS A 308 37.88 5.26 1.22
C LYS A 308 38.46 4.26 2.20
N ASP A 309 37.89 4.19 3.41
CA ASP A 309 38.43 3.34 4.47
C ASP A 309 37.69 2.00 4.57
N HIS A 310 36.60 1.82 3.76
CA HIS A 310 35.70 0.65 3.76
C HIS A 310 35.19 0.31 5.17
N LYS A 311 34.92 1.33 5.97
CA LYS A 311 34.53 1.24 7.37
C LYS A 311 33.13 1.82 7.55
N ARG A 312 32.17 0.99 7.93
CA ARG A 312 30.78 1.43 8.24
C ARG A 312 30.73 2.01 9.66
N PRO A 313 29.82 2.97 9.93
CA PRO A 313 29.71 3.61 11.25
C PRO A 313 29.45 2.65 12.42
N ASP A 314 28.80 1.51 12.15
CA ASP A 314 28.50 0.48 13.15
C ASP A 314 29.51 -0.68 13.16
N GLY A 315 30.57 -0.58 12.40
CA GLY A 315 31.66 -1.58 12.35
C GLY A 315 31.41 -2.79 11.47
N ARG A 316 30.24 -2.91 10.83
CA ARG A 316 29.92 -4.02 9.91
C ARG A 316 30.77 -3.97 8.64
N ALA A 317 30.95 -5.15 8.03
CA ALA A 317 31.46 -5.25 6.67
C ALA A 317 30.42 -4.69 5.66
N ILE A 318 30.87 -4.35 4.44
CA ILE A 318 30.06 -3.67 3.41
C ILE A 318 28.79 -4.46 3.03
N GLU A 319 28.88 -5.78 2.98
CA GLU A 319 27.76 -6.67 2.63
C GLU A 319 27.04 -7.28 3.86
N GLU A 320 27.49 -6.95 5.05
CA GLU A 320 26.98 -7.55 6.28
C GLU A 320 25.61 -6.97 6.65
N ILE A 321 24.68 -7.88 6.97
CA ILE A 321 23.34 -7.55 7.46
C ILE A 321 23.40 -7.42 8.98
N ARG A 322 22.67 -6.47 9.56
CA ARG A 322 22.50 -6.32 11.01
C ARG A 322 22.00 -7.63 11.65
N PRO A 323 22.24 -7.88 12.93
CA PRO A 323 21.67 -9.04 13.64
C PRO A 323 20.16 -9.13 13.43
N LEU A 324 19.70 -10.33 13.09
CA LEU A 324 18.29 -10.61 12.75
C LEU A 324 17.66 -11.51 13.81
N ALA A 325 16.42 -11.22 14.17
CA ALA A 325 15.57 -12.09 14.99
C ALA A 325 14.12 -11.99 14.50
N ALA A 326 13.38 -13.09 14.65
CA ALA A 326 11.96 -13.13 14.32
C ALA A 326 11.22 -14.00 15.32
N GLU A 327 9.98 -13.64 15.63
CA GLU A 327 9.07 -14.43 16.47
C GLU A 327 7.63 -14.26 15.99
N ILE A 328 6.80 -15.26 16.29
CA ILE A 328 5.36 -15.27 16.01
C ILE A 328 4.57 -15.38 17.31
N ASP A 329 3.26 -15.06 17.24
CA ASP A 329 2.32 -15.19 18.38
C ASP A 329 2.61 -14.28 19.59
N LEU A 330 3.32 -13.18 19.39
CA LEU A 330 3.60 -12.21 20.45
C LEU A 330 2.30 -11.63 21.07
N ILE A 331 1.26 -11.44 20.26
CA ILE A 331 0.00 -10.85 20.67
C ILE A 331 -1.10 -11.93 20.74
N PRO A 332 -1.64 -12.24 21.92
CA PRO A 332 -2.40 -13.48 22.13
C PRO A 332 -3.85 -13.48 21.56
N ARG A 333 -4.49 -12.32 21.43
CA ARG A 333 -5.93 -12.24 21.05
C ARG A 333 -6.18 -11.93 19.57
N VAL A 334 -5.13 -11.70 18.79
CA VAL A 334 -5.21 -11.40 17.36
C VAL A 334 -5.32 -12.67 16.51
N HIS A 335 -5.60 -12.54 15.23
CA HIS A 335 -5.75 -13.70 14.35
C HIS A 335 -4.39 -14.28 13.91
N GLY A 336 -3.37 -13.45 13.83
CA GLY A 336 -1.96 -13.79 13.65
C GLY A 336 -1.09 -12.58 13.95
N SER A 337 0.13 -12.83 14.42
CA SER A 337 1.11 -11.78 14.67
C SER A 337 2.52 -12.29 14.47
N ALA A 338 3.41 -11.40 14.03
CA ALA A 338 4.84 -11.66 13.94
C ALA A 338 5.63 -10.40 14.24
N MET A 339 6.75 -10.55 14.91
CA MET A 339 7.74 -9.50 15.10
C MET A 339 9.00 -9.82 14.32
N PHE A 340 9.55 -8.83 13.64
CA PHE A 340 10.84 -8.91 12.95
C PHE A 340 11.75 -7.82 13.46
N THR A 341 12.95 -8.24 13.89
CA THR A 341 13.99 -7.36 14.44
C THR A 341 15.22 -7.39 13.55
N ARG A 342 15.78 -6.22 13.23
CA ARG A 342 17.00 -6.04 12.49
C ARG A 342 17.85 -4.96 13.15
N GLY A 343 18.81 -5.37 13.99
CA GLY A 343 19.51 -4.44 14.87
C GLY A 343 18.53 -3.62 15.71
N GLN A 344 18.65 -2.30 15.64
CA GLN A 344 17.76 -1.34 16.32
C GLN A 344 16.52 -0.97 15.46
N THR A 345 15.99 -1.92 14.71
CA THR A 345 14.71 -1.75 13.98
C THR A 345 13.80 -2.92 14.33
N GLN A 346 12.64 -2.63 14.92
CA GLN A 346 11.63 -3.63 15.31
C GLN A 346 10.27 -3.28 14.73
N ILE A 347 9.64 -4.27 14.08
CA ILE A 347 8.27 -4.17 13.57
C ILE A 347 7.45 -5.35 14.09
N CYS A 348 6.29 -5.05 14.65
CA CYS A 348 5.26 -6.05 14.94
C CYS A 348 4.12 -5.90 13.95
N THR A 349 3.85 -6.94 13.15
CA THR A 349 2.69 -6.96 12.26
C THR A 349 1.61 -7.86 12.80
N ILE A 350 0.38 -7.36 12.73
CA ILE A 350 -0.83 -8.01 13.22
C ILE A 350 -1.77 -8.24 12.04
N THR A 351 -2.23 -9.48 11.88
CA THR A 351 -3.18 -9.89 10.84
C THR A 351 -4.57 -10.03 11.42
N THR A 352 -5.55 -9.47 10.73
CA THR A 352 -7.00 -9.62 11.00
C THR A 352 -7.67 -10.19 9.76
N LEU A 353 -8.48 -11.22 9.96
CA LEU A 353 -9.30 -11.87 8.95
C LEU A 353 -10.77 -11.53 9.18
N ALA A 354 -11.50 -11.25 8.11
CA ALA A 354 -12.92 -10.91 8.17
C ALA A 354 -13.66 -11.43 6.92
N PRO A 355 -15.00 -11.48 6.90
CA PRO A 355 -15.76 -11.77 5.69
C PRO A 355 -15.45 -10.78 4.56
N LEU A 356 -15.69 -11.18 3.31
CA LEU A 356 -15.45 -10.35 2.12
C LEU A 356 -16.25 -9.03 2.12
N SER A 357 -17.41 -8.99 2.77
CA SER A 357 -18.19 -7.75 2.98
C SER A 357 -17.44 -6.65 3.75
N GLU A 358 -16.37 -6.99 4.45
CA GLU A 358 -15.50 -6.04 5.15
C GLU A 358 -14.33 -5.52 4.25
N ALA A 359 -14.26 -5.94 2.98
CA ALA A 359 -13.30 -5.40 2.03
C ALA A 359 -13.46 -3.87 1.90
N GLN A 360 -12.34 -3.17 1.75
CA GLN A 360 -12.34 -1.73 1.58
C GLN A 360 -13.02 -1.38 0.24
N LYS A 361 -14.01 -0.50 0.27
CA LYS A 361 -14.59 0.05 -0.96
C LYS A 361 -13.68 1.16 -1.50
N VAL A 362 -13.41 1.11 -2.79
CA VAL A 362 -12.62 2.10 -3.51
C VAL A 362 -13.54 2.92 -4.41
N ASP A 363 -13.46 4.24 -4.30
CA ASP A 363 -14.21 5.20 -5.14
C ASP A 363 -13.18 6.15 -5.76
N GLY A 364 -12.50 5.69 -6.81
CA GLY A 364 -11.40 6.36 -7.47
C GLY A 364 -11.64 6.64 -8.95
N LEU A 365 -10.59 7.06 -9.64
CA LEU A 365 -10.58 7.33 -11.08
C LEU A 365 -10.43 6.06 -11.92
N ASP A 366 -9.87 4.99 -11.35
CA ASP A 366 -9.83 3.67 -11.97
C ASP A 366 -11.22 3.02 -11.83
N GLU A 367 -11.85 2.70 -12.95
CA GLU A 367 -13.19 2.13 -12.98
C GLU A 367 -13.19 0.62 -12.74
N SER A 368 -12.06 -0.05 -12.89
CA SER A 368 -11.90 -1.49 -12.63
C SER A 368 -11.73 -1.79 -11.14
N GLU A 369 -11.17 -0.88 -10.36
CA GLU A 369 -10.90 -1.07 -8.94
C GLU A 369 -12.04 -0.52 -8.06
N THR A 370 -12.98 -1.38 -7.69
CA THR A 370 -14.14 -1.00 -6.86
C THR A 370 -14.00 -1.46 -5.40
N SER A 371 -13.15 -2.44 -5.13
CA SER A 371 -12.89 -2.96 -3.78
C SER A 371 -11.45 -3.48 -3.64
N LYS A 372 -10.96 -3.45 -2.41
CA LYS A 372 -9.63 -3.91 -2.04
C LYS A 372 -9.76 -4.92 -0.91
N ARG A 373 -9.51 -6.19 -1.20
CA ARG A 373 -9.64 -7.32 -0.27
C ARG A 373 -8.48 -7.39 0.72
N TYR A 374 -7.27 -7.08 0.27
CA TYR A 374 -6.07 -7.02 1.12
C TYR A 374 -5.71 -5.57 1.42
N MET A 375 -5.55 -5.25 2.69
CA MET A 375 -5.17 -3.93 3.18
C MET A 375 -3.92 -4.07 4.04
N HIS A 376 -2.90 -3.27 3.76
CA HIS A 376 -1.71 -3.17 4.60
C HIS A 376 -1.55 -1.75 5.15
N HIS A 377 -1.63 -1.59 6.46
CA HIS A 377 -1.41 -0.33 7.14
C HIS A 377 -0.10 -0.33 7.90
N TYR A 378 0.54 0.83 7.95
CA TYR A 378 1.84 1.01 8.59
C TYR A 378 1.79 2.22 9.51
N ASN A 379 2.22 2.06 10.75
CA ASN A 379 2.26 3.12 11.75
C ASN A 379 3.70 3.37 12.22
N PHE A 380 4.04 4.66 12.35
CA PHE A 380 5.37 5.11 12.77
C PHE A 380 5.23 6.12 13.92
N PRO A 381 4.99 5.64 15.15
CA PRO A 381 4.85 6.51 16.32
C PRO A 381 6.19 7.14 16.71
N SER A 382 6.13 8.31 17.35
CA SER A 382 7.32 9.09 17.71
C SER A 382 8.28 8.38 18.67
N TYR A 383 7.74 7.55 19.57
CA TYR A 383 8.58 6.77 20.49
C TYR A 383 9.54 5.81 19.78
N SER A 384 9.22 5.37 18.55
CA SER A 384 10.05 4.45 17.78
C SER A 384 11.45 5.01 17.42
N VAL A 385 11.57 6.32 17.45
CA VAL A 385 12.84 7.05 17.22
C VAL A 385 13.27 7.87 18.43
N GLY A 386 12.58 7.74 19.59
CA GLY A 386 12.92 8.48 20.81
C GLY A 386 12.46 9.94 20.82
N GLU A 387 11.52 10.32 19.94
CA GLU A 387 11.02 11.69 19.83
C GLU A 387 9.67 11.87 20.53
N THR A 388 9.34 13.11 20.88
CA THR A 388 8.03 13.52 21.37
C THR A 388 7.31 14.36 20.33
N ARG A 389 6.10 13.93 19.93
CA ARG A 389 5.22 14.71 19.04
C ARG A 389 3.76 14.33 19.26
N PRO A 390 2.81 15.24 19.00
CA PRO A 390 1.40 14.90 19.05
C PRO A 390 1.06 13.77 18.09
N SER A 391 0.21 12.82 18.55
CA SER A 391 -0.32 11.77 17.66
C SER A 391 -1.29 12.41 16.66
N ARG A 392 -0.99 12.25 15.39
CA ARG A 392 -1.84 12.66 14.25
C ARG A 392 -2.10 11.41 13.41
N GLY A 393 -3.07 11.47 12.51
CA GLY A 393 -3.27 10.38 11.55
C GLY A 393 -2.02 10.11 10.69
N PRO A 394 -1.99 9.00 9.91
CA PRO A 394 -0.85 8.63 9.11
C PRO A 394 -0.48 9.72 8.11
N GLY A 395 0.80 10.06 8.06
CA GLY A 395 1.36 10.98 7.08
C GLY A 395 1.63 10.31 5.73
N ARG A 396 2.02 11.12 4.74
CA ARG A 396 2.33 10.61 3.38
C ARG A 396 3.43 9.53 3.37
N ARG A 397 4.38 9.58 4.33
CA ARG A 397 5.45 8.58 4.47
C ARG A 397 4.90 7.23 4.94
N GLU A 398 4.04 7.24 5.96
CA GLU A 398 3.42 6.01 6.48
C GLU A 398 2.52 5.35 5.41
N ILE A 399 1.73 6.12 4.68
CA ILE A 399 0.93 5.62 3.56
C ILE A 399 1.83 4.98 2.50
N GLY A 400 2.94 5.63 2.12
CA GLY A 400 3.89 5.09 1.14
C GLY A 400 4.58 3.81 1.59
N HIS A 401 4.95 3.70 2.88
CA HIS A 401 5.54 2.49 3.44
C HIS A 401 4.53 1.33 3.52
N GLY A 402 3.29 1.63 3.90
CA GLY A 402 2.20 0.65 3.89
C GLY A 402 1.94 0.10 2.50
N ALA A 403 1.81 0.96 1.50
CA ALA A 403 1.59 0.58 0.12
C ALA A 403 2.74 -0.23 -0.49
N LEU A 404 3.99 0.05 -0.12
CA LEU A 404 5.14 -0.76 -0.55
C LEU A 404 5.05 -2.20 -0.03
N ALA A 405 4.75 -2.38 1.26
CA ALA A 405 4.61 -3.71 1.86
C ALA A 405 3.38 -4.44 1.31
N GLU A 406 2.26 -3.74 1.08
CA GLU A 406 1.08 -4.30 0.44
C GLU A 406 1.40 -4.83 -0.96
N ARG A 407 2.02 -4.00 -1.79
CA ARG A 407 2.44 -4.36 -3.15
C ARG A 407 3.38 -5.56 -3.17
N ALA A 408 4.28 -5.66 -2.17
CA ALA A 408 5.20 -6.78 -2.04
C ALA A 408 4.51 -8.12 -1.75
N LEU A 409 3.36 -8.11 -1.07
CA LEU A 409 2.67 -9.30 -0.58
C LEU A 409 1.49 -9.74 -1.46
N VAL A 410 0.84 -8.82 -2.18
CA VAL A 410 -0.29 -9.12 -3.07
C VAL A 410 0.00 -10.30 -4.02
N PRO A 411 1.17 -10.41 -4.66
CA PRO A 411 1.45 -11.49 -5.61
C PRO A 411 1.46 -12.90 -5.00
N VAL A 412 1.63 -13.01 -3.69
CA VAL A 412 1.71 -14.32 -3.00
C VAL A 412 0.43 -14.68 -2.25
N LEU A 413 -0.56 -13.80 -2.22
CA LEU A 413 -1.84 -14.07 -1.57
C LEU A 413 -2.64 -15.14 -2.33
N PRO A 414 -3.42 -15.97 -1.63
CA PRO A 414 -4.35 -16.88 -2.28
C PRO A 414 -5.46 -16.11 -3.00
N SER A 415 -6.07 -16.73 -4.00
CA SER A 415 -7.26 -16.17 -4.66
C SER A 415 -8.44 -16.05 -3.70
N GLU A 416 -9.46 -15.31 -4.09
CA GLU A 416 -10.69 -15.18 -3.30
C GLU A 416 -11.44 -16.51 -3.18
N GLU A 417 -11.37 -17.34 -4.22
CA GLU A 417 -11.98 -18.67 -4.23
C GLU A 417 -11.28 -19.64 -3.27
N GLU A 418 -9.94 -19.58 -3.20
CA GLU A 418 -9.13 -20.42 -2.31
C GLU A 418 -9.23 -19.99 -0.84
N PHE A 419 -9.36 -18.67 -0.59
CA PHE A 419 -9.38 -18.12 0.75
C PHE A 419 -10.31 -16.89 0.82
N PRO A 420 -11.62 -17.11 1.04
CA PRO A 420 -12.67 -16.09 0.91
C PRO A 420 -12.74 -15.12 2.10
N TYR A 421 -11.62 -14.49 2.44
CA TYR A 421 -11.51 -13.51 3.50
C TYR A 421 -11.06 -12.15 2.98
N ALA A 422 -11.60 -11.09 3.54
CA ALA A 422 -10.92 -9.81 3.59
C ALA A 422 -9.77 -9.90 4.61
N ILE A 423 -8.58 -9.43 4.24
CA ILE A 423 -7.36 -9.56 5.02
C ILE A 423 -6.83 -8.17 5.32
N ARG A 424 -6.61 -7.86 6.59
CA ARG A 424 -5.96 -6.62 7.01
C ARG A 424 -4.72 -6.93 7.82
N THR A 425 -3.57 -6.42 7.38
CA THR A 425 -2.33 -6.41 8.17
C THR A 425 -2.02 -4.99 8.64
N VAL A 426 -1.57 -4.87 9.88
CA VAL A 426 -1.13 -3.59 10.47
C VAL A 426 0.26 -3.77 11.02
N SER A 427 1.21 -3.03 10.48
CA SER A 427 2.59 -3.02 10.96
C SER A 427 2.82 -1.85 11.92
N GLU A 428 3.09 -2.18 13.18
CA GLU A 428 3.42 -1.22 14.25
C GLU A 428 4.93 -1.14 14.40
N THR A 429 5.50 0.04 14.25
CA THR A 429 6.93 0.28 14.45
C THR A 429 7.22 0.45 15.93
N PHE A 430 7.96 -0.50 16.54
CA PHE A 430 8.37 -0.41 17.94
C PHE A 430 9.68 0.35 18.08
N GLU A 431 10.64 0.12 17.18
CA GLU A 431 11.93 0.81 17.14
C GLU A 431 12.38 1.00 15.70
N SER A 432 13.08 2.09 15.39
CA SER A 432 13.55 2.39 14.03
C SER A 432 14.94 3.01 13.98
N ASN A 433 15.83 2.33 13.26
CA ASN A 433 17.14 2.84 12.84
C ASN A 433 17.44 2.46 11.38
N GLY A 434 16.52 2.84 10.46
CA GLY A 434 16.63 2.61 9.02
C GLY A 434 15.99 1.31 8.52
N SER A 435 15.53 1.32 7.28
CA SER A 435 14.90 0.20 6.55
C SER A 435 13.66 -0.41 7.21
N THR A 436 12.87 0.40 7.90
CA THR A 436 11.72 -0.05 8.68
C THR A 436 10.61 -0.63 7.78
N SER A 437 10.39 -0.04 6.61
CA SER A 437 9.39 -0.55 5.64
C SER A 437 9.72 -1.96 5.14
N GLN A 438 11.02 -2.29 4.98
CA GLN A 438 11.42 -3.63 4.56
C GLN A 438 11.31 -4.66 5.69
N ALA A 439 11.51 -4.24 6.95
CA ALA A 439 11.21 -5.07 8.10
C ALA A 439 9.70 -5.37 8.20
N SER A 440 8.83 -4.41 7.83
CA SER A 440 7.38 -4.63 7.80
C SER A 440 6.97 -5.69 6.75
N VAL A 441 7.66 -5.79 5.62
CA VAL A 441 7.42 -6.86 4.63
C VAL A 441 7.68 -8.24 5.25
N CYS A 442 8.82 -8.41 5.92
CA CYS A 442 9.19 -9.68 6.57
C CYS A 442 8.18 -10.05 7.68
N ALA A 443 7.88 -9.10 8.58
CA ALA A 443 6.92 -9.31 9.65
C ALA A 443 5.52 -9.64 9.13
N SER A 444 5.06 -8.95 8.07
CA SER A 444 3.74 -9.17 7.48
C SER A 444 3.64 -10.54 6.81
N SER A 445 4.67 -10.96 6.08
CA SER A 445 4.73 -12.29 5.49
C SER A 445 4.56 -13.39 6.56
N MET A 446 5.31 -13.31 7.66
CA MET A 446 5.20 -14.27 8.77
C MET A 446 3.86 -14.15 9.53
N SER A 447 3.33 -12.95 9.70
CA SER A 447 2.03 -12.72 10.36
C SER A 447 0.87 -13.32 9.56
N LEU A 448 0.89 -13.23 8.23
CA LEU A 448 -0.07 -13.90 7.34
C LEU A 448 0.01 -15.42 7.49
N MET A 449 1.22 -15.98 7.49
CA MET A 449 1.44 -17.43 7.68
C MET A 449 0.96 -17.89 9.06
N ALA A 450 1.24 -17.12 10.11
CA ALA A 450 0.79 -17.39 11.48
C ALA A 450 -0.74 -17.28 11.63
N ALA A 451 -1.39 -16.44 10.84
CA ALA A 451 -2.85 -16.32 10.78
C ALA A 451 -3.54 -17.47 10.03
N GLY A 452 -2.77 -18.32 9.34
CA GLY A 452 -3.30 -19.41 8.51
C GLY A 452 -3.73 -18.96 7.12
N VAL A 453 -3.21 -17.83 6.63
CA VAL A 453 -3.39 -17.42 5.23
C VAL A 453 -2.43 -18.25 4.36
N PRO A 454 -2.93 -19.04 3.39
CA PRO A 454 -2.10 -19.94 2.59
C PRO A 454 -1.38 -19.17 1.46
N ILE A 455 -0.45 -18.27 1.84
CA ILE A 455 0.38 -17.56 0.86
C ILE A 455 1.25 -18.55 0.09
N LYS A 456 1.46 -18.29 -1.21
CA LYS A 456 2.22 -19.18 -2.13
C LYS A 456 3.69 -19.33 -1.74
N SER A 457 4.28 -18.27 -1.20
CA SER A 457 5.68 -18.20 -0.80
C SER A 457 5.87 -17.11 0.24
N ALA A 458 6.83 -17.27 1.13
CA ALA A 458 7.26 -16.18 2.01
C ALA A 458 7.94 -15.07 1.19
N VAL A 459 7.78 -13.83 1.65
CA VAL A 459 8.37 -12.63 1.05
C VAL A 459 9.27 -11.96 2.07
N ALA A 460 10.51 -11.67 1.68
CA ALA A 460 11.42 -10.87 2.48
C ALA A 460 11.78 -9.57 1.79
N GLY A 461 12.03 -8.53 2.58
CA GLY A 461 12.43 -7.21 2.12
C GLY A 461 13.77 -6.79 2.72
N ILE A 462 14.57 -6.11 1.91
CA ILE A 462 15.87 -5.55 2.30
C ILE A 462 16.14 -4.25 1.55
N SER A 463 17.00 -3.39 2.06
CA SER A 463 17.49 -2.22 1.34
C SER A 463 19.00 -2.26 1.12
N CYS A 464 19.42 -1.61 0.04
CA CYS A 464 20.81 -1.26 -0.22
C CYS A 464 20.96 0.26 -0.26
N GLY A 465 22.09 0.74 0.23
CA GLY A 465 22.51 2.14 0.11
C GLY A 465 23.63 2.31 -0.89
N LEU A 466 23.97 3.59 -1.13
CA LEU A 466 25.03 3.98 -2.05
C LEU A 466 25.78 5.16 -1.46
N VAL A 467 27.08 5.12 -1.58
CA VAL A 467 27.97 6.27 -1.39
C VAL A 467 28.78 6.45 -2.66
N THR A 468 28.67 7.62 -3.30
CA THR A 468 29.43 7.97 -4.50
C THR A 468 30.57 8.89 -4.20
N GLY A 469 31.63 8.85 -5.00
CA GLY A 469 32.77 9.75 -4.94
C GLY A 469 32.71 10.83 -6.03
N ALA A 470 33.87 11.15 -6.58
CA ALA A 470 34.01 12.23 -7.55
C ALA A 470 33.61 11.86 -8.99
N THR A 471 33.61 10.58 -9.33
CA THR A 471 33.28 10.06 -10.66
C THR A 471 32.19 8.97 -10.54
N ASP A 472 31.55 8.65 -11.64
CA ASP A 472 30.52 7.61 -11.70
C ASP A 472 31.04 6.20 -11.39
N ASP A 473 32.35 5.96 -11.54
CA ASP A 473 33.00 4.69 -11.20
C ASP A 473 33.53 4.63 -9.74
N ASP A 474 33.53 5.78 -9.03
CA ASP A 474 33.95 5.87 -7.63
C ASP A 474 32.72 5.76 -6.73
N TYR A 475 32.25 4.53 -6.48
CA TYR A 475 31.08 4.29 -5.66
C TYR A 475 31.19 3.01 -4.84
N LEU A 476 30.35 2.90 -3.83
CA LEU A 476 30.21 1.71 -2.99
C LEU A 476 28.74 1.46 -2.66
N VAL A 477 28.24 0.24 -2.97
CA VAL A 477 26.91 -0.21 -2.59
C VAL A 477 26.97 -0.88 -1.23
N LEU A 478 26.06 -0.50 -0.31
CA LEU A 478 25.98 -1.03 1.06
C LEU A 478 24.75 -1.94 1.19
N THR A 479 24.93 -3.14 1.72
CA THR A 479 23.79 -4.00 2.05
C THR A 479 23.26 -3.66 3.43
N ASP A 480 21.90 -3.59 3.57
CA ASP A 480 21.21 -3.31 4.84
C ASP A 480 21.65 -2.00 5.52
N ILE A 481 21.22 -0.89 4.99
CA ILE A 481 21.57 0.42 5.55
C ILE A 481 20.84 0.73 6.86
N GLN A 482 21.58 1.34 7.79
CA GLN A 482 21.02 1.97 8.98
C GLN A 482 20.67 3.44 8.73
N GLY A 483 20.02 4.10 9.71
CA GLY A 483 19.55 5.48 9.58
C GLY A 483 20.64 6.47 9.16
N LEU A 484 21.85 6.41 9.75
CA LEU A 484 22.95 7.32 9.41
C LEU A 484 23.42 7.13 7.95
N GLU A 485 23.46 5.91 7.48
CA GLU A 485 23.85 5.57 6.10
C GLU A 485 22.77 5.99 5.10
N ASP A 486 21.48 5.93 5.49
CA ASP A 486 20.39 6.53 4.70
C ASP A 486 20.53 8.05 4.65
N PHE A 487 20.76 8.73 5.79
CA PHE A 487 20.87 10.20 5.81
C PHE A 487 22.05 10.73 4.99
N PHE A 488 23.20 10.12 5.09
CA PHE A 488 24.45 10.60 4.47
C PHE A 488 24.77 9.95 3.13
N GLY A 489 24.11 8.84 2.81
CA GLY A 489 24.22 8.18 1.52
C GLY A 489 23.45 8.89 0.41
N ASP A 490 23.55 8.31 -0.78
CA ASP A 490 22.99 8.85 -2.01
C ASP A 490 21.75 8.10 -2.52
N MET A 491 21.50 6.88 -1.98
CA MET A 491 20.45 5.99 -2.40
C MET A 491 19.90 5.17 -1.22
N ASP A 492 18.59 4.97 -1.21
CA ASP A 492 17.87 3.93 -0.47
C ASP A 492 17.10 3.07 -1.46
N PHE A 493 17.67 1.92 -1.81
CA PHE A 493 17.15 0.99 -2.82
C PHE A 493 16.50 -0.21 -2.13
N LYS A 494 15.19 -0.25 -2.12
CA LYS A 494 14.37 -1.24 -1.42
C LYS A 494 13.88 -2.29 -2.39
N VAL A 495 14.13 -3.57 -2.09
CA VAL A 495 13.64 -4.70 -2.87
C VAL A 495 12.99 -5.72 -1.97
N ALA A 496 11.79 -6.14 -2.33
CA ALA A 496 11.09 -7.26 -1.72
C ALA A 496 10.85 -8.37 -2.75
N GLY A 497 10.80 -9.59 -2.31
CA GLY A 497 10.51 -10.73 -3.18
C GLY A 497 10.61 -12.08 -2.48
N THR A 498 10.38 -13.12 -3.27
CA THR A 498 10.49 -14.52 -2.90
C THR A 498 11.83 -15.11 -3.36
N HIS A 499 12.01 -16.43 -3.27
CA HIS A 499 13.14 -17.10 -3.90
C HIS A 499 13.12 -17.02 -5.43
N LYS A 500 11.93 -16.95 -6.03
CA LYS A 500 11.74 -16.98 -7.49
C LYS A 500 12.05 -15.62 -8.14
N GLY A 501 11.64 -14.53 -7.50
CA GLY A 501 11.78 -13.24 -8.10
C GLY A 501 11.31 -12.08 -7.23
N ILE A 502 11.31 -10.91 -7.82
CA ILE A 502 10.96 -9.63 -7.19
C ILE A 502 9.44 -9.48 -7.15
N THR A 503 8.92 -8.98 -6.02
CA THR A 503 7.52 -8.61 -5.86
C THR A 503 7.32 -7.10 -5.71
N ALA A 504 8.32 -6.36 -5.21
CA ALA A 504 8.26 -4.90 -5.16
C ALA A 504 9.65 -4.26 -5.17
N ILE A 505 9.75 -3.09 -5.79
CA ILE A 505 10.92 -2.21 -5.73
C ILE A 505 10.46 -0.79 -5.40
N GLN A 506 11.23 -0.10 -4.57
CA GLN A 506 11.17 1.35 -4.42
C GLN A 506 12.58 1.91 -4.26
N MET A 507 12.93 2.89 -5.09
CA MET A 507 14.21 3.57 -5.08
C MET A 507 14.02 5.05 -4.75
N ASP A 508 14.69 5.50 -3.70
CA ASP A 508 14.82 6.91 -3.32
C ASP A 508 16.29 7.33 -3.46
N ILE A 509 16.56 8.44 -4.11
CA ILE A 509 17.94 8.95 -4.31
C ILE A 509 18.05 10.43 -3.99
N LYS A 510 19.31 10.87 -3.73
CA LYS A 510 19.65 12.26 -3.38
C LYS A 510 20.63 12.89 -4.36
N ILE A 511 20.89 12.21 -5.47
CA ILE A 511 21.78 12.60 -6.57
C ILE A 511 21.02 12.61 -7.89
N HIS A 512 21.63 13.06 -8.98
CA HIS A 512 20.99 13.28 -10.28
C HIS A 512 20.71 11.98 -11.07
N GLY A 513 20.81 10.83 -10.46
CA GLY A 513 20.49 9.53 -11.08
C GLY A 513 21.56 8.48 -10.83
N LEU A 514 21.24 7.26 -11.18
CA LEU A 514 22.08 6.08 -11.09
C LEU A 514 22.49 5.57 -12.46
N THR A 515 23.73 5.10 -12.56
CA THR A 515 24.20 4.37 -13.73
C THR A 515 23.71 2.93 -13.72
N ILE A 516 23.71 2.28 -14.88
CA ILE A 516 23.33 0.88 -15.06
C ILE A 516 24.09 -0.07 -14.11
N PRO A 517 25.43 -0.01 -14.01
CA PRO A 517 26.18 -0.89 -13.11
C PRO A 517 25.77 -0.80 -11.64
N ILE A 518 25.42 0.40 -11.15
CA ILE A 518 24.95 0.59 -9.77
C ILE A 518 23.61 -0.13 -9.55
N ILE A 519 22.69 -0.02 -10.50
CA ILE A 519 21.37 -0.68 -10.40
C ILE A 519 21.52 -2.20 -10.45
N GLU A 520 22.37 -2.72 -11.33
CA GLU A 520 22.67 -4.16 -11.43
C GLU A 520 23.25 -4.69 -10.11
N GLU A 521 24.24 -3.99 -9.55
CA GLU A 521 24.85 -4.37 -8.27
C GLU A 521 23.85 -4.32 -7.11
N ALA A 522 23.03 -3.28 -7.02
CA ALA A 522 22.02 -3.15 -5.98
C ALA A 522 20.99 -4.30 -6.03
N ILE A 523 20.52 -4.65 -7.23
CA ILE A 523 19.59 -5.78 -7.42
C ILE A 523 20.26 -7.12 -7.04
N ALA A 524 21.52 -7.34 -7.42
CA ALA A 524 22.25 -8.56 -7.07
C ALA A 524 22.47 -8.69 -5.57
N ARG A 525 22.86 -7.60 -4.89
CA ARG A 525 23.07 -7.58 -3.43
C ARG A 525 21.76 -7.78 -2.65
N THR A 526 20.69 -7.12 -3.07
CA THR A 526 19.37 -7.31 -2.44
C THR A 526 18.85 -8.73 -2.63
N ARG A 527 19.11 -9.37 -3.76
CA ARG A 527 18.76 -10.80 -3.96
C ARG A 527 19.49 -11.70 -2.97
N LYS A 528 20.81 -11.56 -2.85
CA LYS A 528 21.62 -12.35 -1.92
C LYS A 528 21.12 -12.20 -0.47
N ALA A 529 20.88 -10.96 -0.04
CA ALA A 529 20.40 -10.66 1.30
C ALA A 529 18.97 -11.18 1.54
N ARG A 530 18.08 -11.04 0.57
CA ARG A 530 16.69 -11.52 0.63
C ARG A 530 16.63 -13.04 0.82
N VAL A 531 17.38 -13.80 0.02
CA VAL A 531 17.42 -15.26 0.15
C VAL A 531 17.96 -15.66 1.52
N TYR A 532 19.02 -15.01 2.01
CA TYR A 532 19.52 -15.24 3.37
C TYR A 532 18.45 -15.03 4.45
N ILE A 533 17.68 -13.94 4.37
CA ILE A 533 16.60 -13.64 5.33
C ILE A 533 15.51 -14.71 5.27
N LEU A 534 15.12 -15.13 4.08
CA LEU A 534 14.10 -16.18 3.89
C LEU A 534 14.53 -17.49 4.51
N ASP A 535 15.76 -17.97 4.26
CA ASP A 535 16.25 -19.30 4.66
C ASP A 535 16.71 -19.34 6.12
N GLU A 536 17.48 -18.33 6.53
CA GLU A 536 18.19 -18.38 7.81
C GLU A 536 17.39 -17.78 8.98
N VAL A 537 16.36 -16.99 8.70
CA VAL A 537 15.57 -16.31 9.75
C VAL A 537 14.08 -16.68 9.66
N MET A 538 13.44 -16.39 8.53
CA MET A 538 11.99 -16.53 8.43
C MET A 538 11.57 -18.01 8.41
N ALA A 539 12.22 -18.86 7.60
CA ALA A 539 11.90 -20.29 7.54
C ALA A 539 12.15 -21.02 8.86
N LYS A 540 13.14 -20.55 9.67
CA LYS A 540 13.39 -21.11 11.01
C LYS A 540 12.34 -20.71 12.04
N THR A 541 11.64 -19.61 11.81
CA THR A 541 10.57 -19.11 12.68
C THR A 541 9.21 -19.68 12.29
N ILE A 542 8.89 -19.66 11.01
CA ILE A 542 7.70 -20.28 10.44
C ILE A 542 7.99 -20.66 8.97
N ALA A 543 8.08 -21.97 8.70
CA ALA A 543 8.47 -22.48 7.38
C ALA A 543 7.30 -22.48 6.39
N GLU A 544 6.08 -22.77 6.88
CA GLU A 544 4.87 -22.89 6.07
C GLU A 544 3.69 -22.21 6.76
N PRO A 545 2.69 -21.73 6.01
CA PRO A 545 1.46 -21.22 6.58
C PRO A 545 0.78 -22.28 7.47
N ARG A 546 0.19 -21.85 8.56
CA ARG A 546 -0.63 -22.73 9.40
C ARG A 546 -1.80 -23.28 8.60
N ALA A 547 -2.10 -24.57 8.81
CA ALA A 547 -3.19 -25.27 8.12
C ALA A 547 -4.59 -24.76 8.48
N GLN A 548 -4.72 -24.05 9.59
CA GLN A 548 -5.99 -23.51 10.08
C GLN A 548 -5.81 -22.07 10.53
N VAL A 549 -6.86 -21.29 10.36
CA VAL A 549 -6.92 -19.92 10.89
C VAL A 549 -6.84 -19.90 12.42
N GLY A 550 -6.34 -18.80 12.96
CA GLY A 550 -6.14 -18.62 14.41
C GLY A 550 -7.42 -18.83 15.22
N LYS A 551 -7.26 -19.17 16.50
CA LYS A 551 -8.37 -19.49 17.43
C LYS A 551 -9.47 -18.43 17.46
N TYR A 552 -9.10 -17.17 17.36
CA TYR A 552 -10.01 -16.02 17.43
C TYR A 552 -10.44 -15.51 16.05
N ALA A 553 -9.86 -16.05 14.97
CA ALA A 553 -10.26 -15.71 13.63
C ALA A 553 -11.64 -16.32 13.30
N PRO A 554 -12.50 -15.60 12.58
CA PRO A 554 -13.73 -16.17 12.10
C PRO A 554 -13.45 -17.31 11.11
N LYS A 555 -14.21 -18.40 11.24
CA LYS A 555 -14.21 -19.50 10.27
C LYS A 555 -15.26 -19.23 9.20
N ILE A 556 -15.10 -19.80 8.02
CA ILE A 556 -16.05 -19.68 6.92
C ILE A 556 -16.50 -21.08 6.50
N ILE A 557 -17.82 -21.27 6.43
CA ILE A 557 -18.45 -22.42 5.76
C ILE A 557 -19.00 -21.92 4.43
N GLN A 558 -18.58 -22.53 3.34
CA GLN A 558 -19.14 -22.26 2.00
C GLN A 558 -20.19 -23.30 1.64
N MET A 559 -21.27 -22.85 1.02
CA MET A 559 -22.28 -23.71 0.39
C MET A 559 -22.79 -23.03 -0.88
N ASN A 560 -23.20 -23.83 -1.85
CA ASN A 560 -23.80 -23.31 -3.08
C ASN A 560 -25.32 -23.56 -3.04
N ILE A 561 -26.09 -22.58 -3.48
CA ILE A 561 -27.53 -22.65 -3.65
C ILE A 561 -27.86 -22.30 -5.09
N ASP A 562 -29.06 -22.75 -5.54
CA ASP A 562 -29.59 -22.34 -6.84
C ASP A 562 -29.79 -20.81 -6.86
N PRO A 563 -29.20 -20.06 -7.82
CA PRO A 563 -29.37 -18.63 -7.95
C PRO A 563 -30.86 -18.18 -7.93
N ALA A 564 -31.76 -19.00 -8.46
CA ALA A 564 -33.20 -18.74 -8.41
C ALA A 564 -33.77 -18.72 -6.97
N LYS A 565 -33.09 -19.34 -6.02
CA LYS A 565 -33.49 -19.42 -4.60
C LYS A 565 -32.88 -18.30 -3.72
N ILE A 566 -31.98 -17.49 -4.25
CA ILE A 566 -31.33 -16.38 -3.49
C ILE A 566 -32.40 -15.46 -2.88
N GLY A 567 -33.45 -15.13 -3.67
CA GLY A 567 -34.55 -14.30 -3.21
C GLY A 567 -35.30 -14.87 -2.00
N GLU A 568 -35.38 -16.20 -1.84
CA GLU A 568 -36.05 -16.88 -0.71
C GLU A 568 -35.14 -16.78 0.55
N VAL A 569 -33.80 -16.94 0.39
CA VAL A 569 -32.85 -16.84 1.48
C VAL A 569 -32.72 -15.40 1.99
N VAL A 570 -32.70 -14.45 1.09
CA VAL A 570 -32.61 -13.01 1.45
C VAL A 570 -33.95 -12.55 2.06
N GLY A 571 -35.06 -12.98 1.46
CA GLY A 571 -36.41 -12.57 1.86
C GLY A 571 -36.72 -11.12 1.52
N GLN A 572 -37.98 -10.72 1.73
CA GLN A 572 -38.44 -9.37 1.42
C GLN A 572 -37.66 -8.34 2.27
N ARG A 573 -36.94 -7.45 1.60
CA ARG A 573 -36.07 -6.41 2.24
C ARG A 573 -35.04 -6.99 3.23
N GLY A 574 -34.54 -8.20 2.97
CA GLY A 574 -33.55 -8.85 3.82
C GLY A 574 -34.09 -9.50 5.10
N LYS A 575 -35.42 -9.61 5.27
CA LYS A 575 -36.05 -10.08 6.52
C LYS A 575 -35.62 -11.50 6.90
N THR A 576 -35.54 -12.42 5.94
CA THR A 576 -35.19 -13.82 6.23
C THR A 576 -33.75 -13.98 6.61
N ILE A 577 -32.80 -13.40 5.85
CA ILE A 577 -31.38 -13.47 6.14
C ILE A 577 -31.05 -12.79 7.46
N ASN A 578 -31.66 -11.64 7.78
CA ASN A 578 -31.46 -10.95 9.04
C ASN A 578 -31.97 -11.78 10.24
N ALA A 579 -33.08 -12.49 10.10
CA ALA A 579 -33.56 -13.38 11.15
C ALA A 579 -32.61 -14.56 11.43
N ILE A 580 -31.94 -15.09 10.37
CA ILE A 580 -30.90 -16.12 10.54
C ILE A 580 -29.70 -15.52 11.28
N ILE A 581 -29.24 -14.35 10.88
CA ILE A 581 -28.10 -13.63 11.47
C ILE A 581 -28.38 -13.32 12.96
N GLU A 582 -29.55 -12.79 13.27
CA GLU A 582 -29.95 -12.48 14.67
C GLU A 582 -30.01 -13.73 15.55
N LYS A 583 -30.53 -14.85 15.01
CA LYS A 583 -30.66 -16.09 15.76
C LYS A 583 -29.35 -16.80 16.02
N THR A 584 -28.39 -16.72 15.10
CA THR A 584 -27.13 -17.48 15.12
C THR A 584 -25.91 -16.64 15.45
N GLY A 585 -25.99 -15.32 15.29
CA GLY A 585 -24.85 -14.40 15.51
C GLY A 585 -23.75 -14.47 14.46
N VAL A 586 -23.98 -15.19 13.33
CA VAL A 586 -23.04 -15.30 12.21
C VAL A 586 -23.21 -14.14 11.22
N LYS A 587 -22.21 -13.92 10.35
CA LYS A 587 -22.35 -13.09 9.14
C LYS A 587 -22.56 -13.99 7.93
N ILE A 588 -23.39 -13.55 6.98
CA ILE A 588 -23.75 -14.31 5.78
C ILE A 588 -23.59 -13.40 4.58
N ASP A 589 -22.76 -13.81 3.62
CA ASP A 589 -22.58 -13.16 2.32
C ASP A 589 -23.07 -14.12 1.22
N ILE A 590 -23.77 -13.59 0.20
CA ILE A 590 -24.32 -14.37 -0.92
C ILE A 590 -23.92 -13.65 -2.20
N THR A 591 -23.30 -14.39 -3.14
CA THR A 591 -23.00 -13.87 -4.48
C THR A 591 -24.17 -14.09 -5.43
N ASP A 592 -24.22 -13.35 -6.54
CA ASP A 592 -25.27 -13.49 -7.56
C ASP A 592 -25.28 -14.88 -8.24
N GLU A 593 -24.16 -15.60 -8.20
CA GLU A 593 -24.01 -16.97 -8.70
C GLU A 593 -24.52 -18.04 -7.71
N GLY A 594 -24.94 -17.64 -6.49
CA GLY A 594 -25.48 -18.54 -5.48
C GLY A 594 -24.43 -19.14 -4.53
N SER A 595 -23.20 -18.63 -4.49
CA SER A 595 -22.24 -18.98 -3.46
C SER A 595 -22.60 -18.28 -2.14
N VAL A 596 -22.77 -19.06 -1.08
CA VAL A 596 -23.12 -18.56 0.27
C VAL A 596 -21.93 -18.80 1.19
N SER A 597 -21.42 -17.74 1.79
CA SER A 597 -20.37 -17.76 2.80
C SER A 597 -20.96 -17.46 4.18
N ILE A 598 -20.89 -18.42 5.09
CA ILE A 598 -21.35 -18.30 6.48
C ILE A 598 -20.10 -18.12 7.35
N CYS A 599 -19.97 -16.98 8.00
CA CYS A 599 -18.77 -16.58 8.74
C CYS A 599 -19.09 -16.41 10.23
N GLY A 600 -18.33 -17.10 11.08
CA GLY A 600 -18.47 -17.05 12.54
C GLY A 600 -17.31 -17.65 13.29
N VAL A 601 -17.25 -17.43 14.60
CA VAL A 601 -16.22 -18.02 15.49
C VAL A 601 -16.68 -19.36 16.04
N ASP A 602 -17.99 -19.48 16.32
CA ASP A 602 -18.62 -20.66 16.91
C ASP A 602 -19.12 -21.62 15.82
N ALA A 603 -18.59 -22.85 15.82
CA ALA A 603 -18.89 -23.85 14.81
C ALA A 603 -20.37 -24.32 14.85
N ASP A 604 -20.98 -24.39 16.04
CA ASP A 604 -22.37 -24.83 16.18
C ASP A 604 -23.34 -23.79 15.62
N SER A 605 -23.10 -22.52 15.88
CA SER A 605 -23.85 -21.39 15.31
C SER A 605 -23.77 -21.35 13.79
N MET A 606 -22.60 -21.59 13.22
CA MET A 606 -22.40 -21.63 11.77
C MET A 606 -23.13 -22.81 11.13
N GLU A 607 -23.06 -23.98 11.75
CA GLU A 607 -23.77 -25.17 11.26
C GLU A 607 -25.28 -25.01 11.39
N GLN A 608 -25.77 -24.33 12.43
CA GLN A 608 -27.18 -23.97 12.56
C GLN A 608 -27.63 -23.05 11.41
N ALA A 609 -26.87 -22.02 11.10
CA ALA A 609 -27.17 -21.11 9.99
C ALA A 609 -27.17 -21.86 8.65
N ARG A 610 -26.17 -22.74 8.42
CA ARG A 610 -26.10 -23.59 7.24
C ARG A 610 -27.35 -24.47 7.06
N LYS A 611 -27.79 -25.11 8.16
CA LYS A 611 -29.01 -25.93 8.16
C LYS A 611 -30.25 -25.10 7.86
N MET A 612 -30.36 -23.91 8.44
CA MET A 612 -31.49 -23.01 8.18
C MET A 612 -31.55 -22.60 6.68
N ILE A 613 -30.41 -22.22 6.09
CA ILE A 613 -30.34 -21.88 4.67
C ILE A 613 -30.68 -23.10 3.81
N ALA A 614 -30.10 -24.26 4.10
CA ALA A 614 -30.36 -25.50 3.39
C ALA A 614 -31.88 -25.85 3.43
N THR A 615 -32.51 -25.66 4.57
CA THR A 615 -33.96 -25.87 4.71
C THR A 615 -34.80 -24.93 3.84
N ILE A 616 -34.40 -23.63 3.77
CA ILE A 616 -35.11 -22.63 2.96
C ILE A 616 -35.07 -22.96 1.46
N VAL A 617 -33.93 -23.45 0.96
CA VAL A 617 -33.73 -23.74 -0.47
C VAL A 617 -34.18 -25.13 -0.89
N THR A 618 -34.50 -26.00 0.07
CA THR A 618 -34.97 -27.35 -0.20
C THR A 618 -36.40 -27.33 -0.76
N ASP A 619 -36.63 -28.07 -1.81
CA ASP A 619 -37.99 -28.36 -2.29
C ASP A 619 -38.55 -29.55 -1.50
N PHE A 620 -39.63 -29.30 -0.74
CA PHE A 620 -40.21 -30.31 0.14
C PHE A 620 -41.17 -31.21 -0.60
N GLU A 621 -40.91 -32.52 -0.52
CA GLU A 621 -41.74 -33.56 -1.09
C GLU A 621 -42.56 -34.28 0.01
N ALA A 622 -43.63 -34.91 -0.40
CA ALA A 622 -44.46 -35.72 0.51
C ALA A 622 -43.64 -36.86 1.11
N GLY A 623 -43.74 -37.03 2.45
CA GLY A 623 -42.99 -38.03 3.21
C GLY A 623 -41.78 -37.51 3.95
N MET A 624 -41.28 -36.28 3.65
CA MET A 624 -40.17 -35.67 4.40
C MET A 624 -40.61 -35.30 5.82
N VAL A 625 -39.73 -35.59 6.79
CA VAL A 625 -39.92 -35.23 8.20
C VAL A 625 -39.19 -33.92 8.49
N LEU A 626 -39.89 -32.98 9.11
CA LEU A 626 -39.37 -31.66 9.51
C LEU A 626 -39.62 -31.41 10.99
N GLU A 627 -38.85 -30.51 11.57
CA GLU A 627 -39.08 -29.97 12.93
C GLU A 627 -39.32 -28.47 12.84
N GLY A 628 -40.25 -27.95 13.64
CA GLY A 628 -40.53 -26.52 13.66
C GLY A 628 -41.40 -26.11 14.86
N ASP A 629 -41.58 -24.82 15.00
CA ASP A 629 -42.26 -24.20 16.12
C ASP A 629 -43.70 -23.79 15.73
N VAL A 630 -44.64 -23.99 16.60
CA VAL A 630 -46.03 -23.53 16.41
C VAL A 630 -46.06 -22.02 16.53
N VAL A 631 -46.29 -21.32 15.39
CA VAL A 631 -46.30 -19.85 15.34
C VAL A 631 -47.69 -19.24 15.36
N SER A 632 -48.72 -20.02 14.96
CA SER A 632 -50.11 -19.56 14.97
C SER A 632 -51.04 -20.72 15.07
N ILE A 633 -52.11 -20.56 15.82
CA ILE A 633 -53.20 -21.52 15.96
C ILE A 633 -54.50 -20.89 15.45
N LYS A 634 -55.28 -21.66 14.69
CA LYS A 634 -56.58 -21.33 14.15
C LYS A 634 -57.58 -22.49 14.46
N GLU A 635 -58.87 -22.24 14.40
CA GLU A 635 -59.90 -23.26 14.66
C GLU A 635 -59.73 -24.53 13.77
N PHE A 636 -59.15 -24.38 12.57
CA PHE A 636 -58.99 -25.47 11.60
C PHE A 636 -57.59 -26.12 11.63
N GLY A 637 -56.62 -25.62 12.41
CA GLY A 637 -55.27 -26.19 12.47
C GLY A 637 -54.24 -25.26 13.03
N ALA A 638 -52.96 -25.72 13.08
CA ALA A 638 -51.81 -24.97 13.52
C ALA A 638 -50.84 -24.68 12.36
N PHE A 639 -50.15 -23.55 12.42
CA PHE A 639 -49.10 -23.20 11.48
C PHE A 639 -47.77 -23.45 12.16
N ILE A 640 -46.91 -24.20 11.50
CA ILE A 640 -45.60 -24.61 11.97
C ILE A 640 -44.56 -23.90 11.12
N GLU A 641 -43.72 -23.06 11.75
CA GLU A 641 -42.54 -22.46 11.12
C GLU A 641 -41.36 -23.39 11.31
N PHE A 642 -40.80 -23.92 10.23
CA PHE A 642 -39.68 -24.85 10.22
C PHE A 642 -38.36 -24.21 9.75
N ALA A 643 -38.46 -23.01 9.18
CA ALA A 643 -37.34 -22.12 8.90
C ALA A 643 -37.84 -20.67 8.83
N PRO A 644 -37.00 -19.63 9.01
CA PRO A 644 -37.42 -18.24 8.97
C PRO A 644 -38.24 -17.92 7.70
N GLY A 645 -39.49 -17.51 7.87
CA GLY A 645 -40.38 -17.17 6.78
C GLY A 645 -40.94 -18.37 5.99
N LYS A 646 -40.66 -19.61 6.42
CA LYS A 646 -41.21 -20.84 5.83
C LYS A 646 -42.14 -21.54 6.83
N GLU A 647 -43.39 -21.51 6.55
CA GLU A 647 -44.41 -22.16 7.37
C GLU A 647 -45.29 -23.14 6.57
N GLY A 648 -45.82 -24.10 7.25
CA GLY A 648 -46.80 -25.03 6.72
C GLY A 648 -47.93 -25.28 7.71
N MET A 649 -49.06 -25.74 7.21
CA MET A 649 -50.29 -25.91 7.99
C MET A 649 -50.49 -27.37 8.36
N VAL A 650 -50.72 -27.62 9.65
CA VAL A 650 -51.23 -28.91 10.15
C VAL A 650 -52.70 -28.75 10.41
N HIS A 651 -53.53 -29.43 9.61
CA HIS A 651 -54.97 -29.44 9.83
C HIS A 651 -55.31 -30.14 11.14
N ILE A 652 -56.36 -29.70 11.85
CA ILE A 652 -56.79 -30.24 13.17
C ILE A 652 -56.88 -31.78 13.15
N SER A 653 -57.34 -32.39 12.09
CA SER A 653 -57.44 -33.86 11.91
C SER A 653 -56.08 -34.57 11.77
N LYS A 654 -55.00 -33.82 11.64
CA LYS A 654 -53.62 -34.31 11.44
C LYS A 654 -52.69 -34.04 12.63
N ILE A 655 -53.21 -33.48 13.72
CA ILE A 655 -52.46 -33.16 14.95
C ILE A 655 -52.31 -34.40 15.79
N ALA A 656 -53.39 -35.10 16.12
CA ALA A 656 -53.39 -36.26 17.00
C ALA A 656 -54.06 -37.48 16.37
N LYS A 657 -53.71 -38.70 16.87
CA LYS A 657 -54.31 -39.95 16.46
C LYS A 657 -55.77 -40.04 16.93
N GLN A 658 -56.13 -39.36 18.05
CA GLN A 658 -57.50 -39.27 18.57
C GLN A 658 -58.18 -37.98 18.04
N ARG A 659 -59.52 -37.94 18.01
CA ARG A 659 -60.27 -36.75 17.62
C ARG A 659 -60.11 -35.69 18.73
N ILE A 660 -59.75 -34.50 18.35
CA ILE A 660 -59.67 -33.32 19.20
C ILE A 660 -60.72 -32.31 18.80
N ASP A 661 -61.31 -31.60 19.72
CA ASP A 661 -62.34 -30.60 19.49
C ASP A 661 -61.73 -29.21 19.24
N HIS A 662 -60.62 -28.90 19.95
CA HIS A 662 -59.88 -27.66 19.74
C HIS A 662 -58.40 -27.95 19.58
N VAL A 663 -57.71 -27.15 18.78
CA VAL A 663 -56.24 -27.29 18.51
C VAL A 663 -55.44 -26.99 19.78
N GLU A 664 -55.90 -26.04 20.59
CA GLU A 664 -55.32 -25.60 21.86
C GLU A 664 -55.32 -26.68 22.94
N ASP A 665 -56.14 -27.74 22.79
CA ASP A 665 -56.15 -28.88 23.73
C ASP A 665 -54.84 -29.71 23.64
N VAL A 666 -54.10 -29.59 22.52
CA VAL A 666 -52.92 -30.42 22.23
C VAL A 666 -51.68 -29.59 21.91
N LEU A 667 -51.81 -28.39 21.37
CA LEU A 667 -50.73 -27.55 20.93
C LEU A 667 -50.85 -26.15 21.53
N SER A 668 -49.71 -25.58 21.90
CA SER A 668 -49.57 -24.19 22.30
C SER A 668 -48.62 -23.44 21.33
N ILE A 669 -48.83 -22.14 21.20
CA ILE A 669 -47.86 -21.29 20.45
C ILE A 669 -46.50 -21.37 21.13
N GLY A 670 -45.45 -21.67 20.36
CA GLY A 670 -44.10 -21.89 20.84
C GLY A 670 -43.71 -23.34 21.06
N ASP A 671 -44.66 -24.29 20.92
CA ASP A 671 -44.35 -25.73 21.02
C ASP A 671 -43.49 -26.14 19.83
N HIS A 672 -42.41 -26.91 20.11
CA HIS A 672 -41.54 -27.50 19.12
C HIS A 672 -42.04 -28.88 18.71
N VAL A 673 -42.39 -29.09 17.44
CA VAL A 673 -43.05 -30.31 16.98
C VAL A 673 -42.37 -30.91 15.75
N LYS A 674 -42.41 -32.25 15.64
CA LYS A 674 -42.04 -32.97 14.43
C LYS A 674 -43.28 -33.15 13.54
N VAL A 675 -43.07 -32.92 12.23
CA VAL A 675 -44.15 -33.04 11.25
C VAL A 675 -43.69 -33.80 10.01
N VAL A 676 -44.58 -34.53 9.36
CA VAL A 676 -44.38 -35.13 8.03
C VAL A 676 -45.02 -34.23 7.00
N CYS A 677 -44.27 -33.89 5.95
CA CYS A 677 -44.81 -33.18 4.80
C CYS A 677 -45.79 -34.08 4.04
N LEU A 678 -47.00 -33.57 3.75
CA LEU A 678 -48.00 -34.22 2.93
C LEU A 678 -48.04 -33.71 1.50
N GLY A 679 -47.10 -32.77 1.17
CA GLY A 679 -47.08 -32.07 -0.12
C GLY A 679 -47.77 -30.70 -0.07
N LYS A 680 -47.97 -30.08 -1.23
CA LYS A 680 -48.62 -28.76 -1.34
C LYS A 680 -50.11 -28.89 -1.48
N ASP A 681 -50.85 -28.03 -0.79
CA ASP A 681 -52.34 -27.92 -0.93
C ASP A 681 -52.70 -27.25 -2.27
N LYS A 682 -54.01 -27.17 -2.55
CA LYS A 682 -54.55 -26.57 -3.78
C LYS A 682 -54.17 -25.08 -3.97
N MET A 683 -53.68 -24.44 -2.93
CA MET A 683 -53.20 -23.05 -2.92
C MET A 683 -51.68 -22.94 -2.95
N GLY A 684 -50.96 -24.07 -3.12
CA GLY A 684 -49.52 -24.13 -3.19
C GLY A 684 -48.78 -24.05 -1.83
N ARG A 685 -49.53 -24.10 -0.70
CA ARG A 685 -48.95 -24.06 0.66
C ARG A 685 -48.63 -25.47 1.13
N LEU A 686 -47.51 -25.60 1.91
CA LEU A 686 -47.13 -26.88 2.52
C LEU A 686 -48.16 -27.34 3.54
N SER A 687 -48.53 -28.62 3.46
CA SER A 687 -49.44 -29.29 4.39
C SER A 687 -48.66 -30.35 5.17
N PHE A 688 -48.87 -30.39 6.48
CA PHE A 688 -48.14 -31.25 7.39
C PHE A 688 -49.05 -32.14 8.23
N SER A 689 -48.48 -33.21 8.78
CA SER A 689 -49.11 -34.08 9.76
C SER A 689 -48.16 -34.34 10.92
N ILE A 690 -48.62 -34.13 12.16
CA ILE A 690 -47.93 -34.52 13.38
C ILE A 690 -48.17 -36.01 13.65
N LYS A 691 -49.41 -36.48 13.49
CA LYS A 691 -49.80 -37.85 13.82
C LYS A 691 -49.18 -38.93 12.94
N ASP A 692 -48.73 -38.58 11.73
CA ASP A 692 -48.20 -39.52 10.76
C ASP A 692 -46.63 -39.56 10.84
N VAL A 693 -46.03 -38.89 11.82
CA VAL A 693 -44.58 -39.00 12.12
C VAL A 693 -44.32 -40.43 12.62
N ALA A 694 -43.46 -41.18 11.93
CA ALA A 694 -43.02 -42.49 12.40
C ALA A 694 -42.23 -42.34 13.70
N GLU A 695 -42.56 -43.17 14.71
CA GLU A 695 -41.87 -43.20 16.00
C GLU A 695 -40.38 -43.54 15.87
#